data_261f7ab75aa3424ee3130a7c24174c65
#
_entry.id   261f7ab75aa3424ee3130a7c24174c65
#
_cell.length_a   1.000
_cell.length_b   1.000
_cell.length_c   1.000
_cell.angle_alpha   90.00
_cell.angle_beta   90.00
_cell.angle_gamma   90.00
#
_symmetry.space_group_name_H-M   'P 1'
#
loop_
_entity.id
_entity.type
_entity.pdbx_description
1 polymer ?
#
loop_
_entity_poly.entity_id
_entity_poly.type
_entity_poly.pdbx_seq_one_letter_code
_entity_poly.pdbx_strand_id
1 'polypeptide(L)'
;MKSKRTLCGLVAIVICIQAGAYRSVASTGSATGQVDTMKALVASGQTDTLKAAVFTGRSVKHFSDHQKFYLNKEDRNTHATALETLKLIPGILVKDDEATLLNGKGLTILLNGLPTTSASLSLLTPADIKSIDFYQNAPARYSFAGSGSMVNIITRRPGIGGSLMLNLKEAVTTPWGNNAVSYRQILKNTMIGIEYSGKPTKSGGYGIDEFLEYEAGSNLYTKVKEGLDTDFTRNRHNVSLDLVRMKDENSALKAQFTLGYEKKDWPVSQSALKTVTNLTTQESTTSEVTDHKDDWSEYLSPALDIYWNRRFSDRHELSVNFVATAYDTKSRKGFYEYAGATPLLSSTSLTDGRKYSGIIEAVYGWTLSEKHKLGFGARTTASLAEQNSGNGEVTVRSDINTDLGRLWCEYSGNAGGFSYSVGAAMEHFGYETKASGRHDNIYFRPLVQLNYTFNDHSSMYFNYSSNTSTPKIGWMGDASYYKDDKWLVRSNPELESYTTRDARVGYSYNNSWLYINPYFLIYHKDNQIIPIFSHTDGLLFERDENSGNMIAVMAALGGRIKPFRNIPLSLTVYAMYNDQRLTGGGADRSVKSLGGMAMLRYSGKKWTAEAMYNLPFKSISDIGISKGENYGYFEFARRIGKNLRIGAGMRYPFYHWKVSEETAPGSPVTMKNTSRMTSQKNTVILTCVYNFSYGKKVRAVSKKINNSDSDSGLF
;
A
#
# COMPACT_ATOMS: atom_id res chain seq x y z
N MET A 1 -15.44 -27.91 -9.65
CA MET A 1 -16.68 -28.01 -8.83
C MET A 1 -16.49 -28.53 -7.39
N LYS A 2 -15.38 -29.16 -7.01
CA LYS A 2 -15.13 -29.64 -5.63
C LYS A 2 -14.62 -28.58 -4.65
N SER A 3 -14.11 -27.43 -5.11
CA SER A 3 -13.54 -26.37 -4.25
C SER A 3 -14.57 -25.43 -3.60
N LYS A 4 -15.79 -25.35 -4.14
CA LYS A 4 -16.86 -24.47 -3.58
C LYS A 4 -17.52 -25.01 -2.29
N ARG A 5 -17.41 -26.30 -2.01
CA ARG A 5 -18.03 -26.90 -0.81
C ARG A 5 -17.19 -26.75 0.46
N THR A 6 -15.88 -26.58 0.34
CA THR A 6 -14.98 -26.44 1.50
C THR A 6 -15.01 -25.04 2.11
N LEU A 7 -15.23 -24.01 1.29
CA LEU A 7 -15.28 -22.63 1.75
C LEU A 7 -16.58 -22.29 2.53
N CYS A 8 -17.71 -22.89 2.09
CA CYS A 8 -18.98 -22.77 2.82
C CYS A 8 -18.96 -23.48 4.19
N GLY A 9 -18.16 -24.54 4.34
CA GLY A 9 -18.02 -25.26 5.60
C GLY A 9 -17.32 -24.46 6.71
N LEU A 10 -16.33 -23.63 6.36
CA LEU A 10 -15.60 -22.81 7.33
C LEU A 10 -16.44 -21.64 7.88
N VAL A 11 -17.28 -21.04 7.05
CA VAL A 11 -18.21 -19.98 7.47
C VAL A 11 -19.32 -20.55 8.36
N ALA A 12 -19.78 -21.77 8.08
CA ALA A 12 -20.78 -22.45 8.88
C ALA A 12 -20.26 -22.87 10.27
N ILE A 13 -18.97 -23.24 10.39
CA ILE A 13 -18.34 -23.62 11.67
C ILE A 13 -18.25 -22.41 12.62
N VAL A 14 -17.99 -21.19 12.11
CA VAL A 14 -17.94 -19.97 12.94
C VAL A 14 -19.34 -19.59 13.47
N ILE A 15 -20.39 -19.88 12.72
CA ILE A 15 -21.79 -19.62 13.14
C ILE A 15 -22.29 -20.68 14.15
N CYS A 16 -21.88 -21.95 14.01
CA CYS A 16 -22.30 -23.02 14.92
C CYS A 16 -21.65 -22.97 16.32
N ILE A 17 -20.45 -22.39 16.46
CA ILE A 17 -19.80 -22.25 17.78
C ILE A 17 -20.52 -21.22 18.68
N GLN A 18 -21.27 -20.27 18.10
CA GLN A 18 -22.06 -19.32 18.88
C GLN A 18 -23.42 -19.86 19.36
N ALA A 19 -24.00 -20.85 18.68
CA ALA A 19 -25.28 -21.46 19.08
C ALA A 19 -25.16 -22.41 20.28
N GLY A 20 -23.96 -22.92 20.57
CA GLY A 20 -23.72 -23.84 21.70
C GLY A 20 -23.48 -23.18 23.06
N ALA A 21 -23.18 -21.89 23.11
CA ALA A 21 -22.81 -21.19 24.34
C ALA A 21 -24.01 -20.53 25.11
N TYR A 22 -25.22 -20.62 24.58
CA TYR A 22 -26.40 -19.94 25.17
C TYR A 22 -27.35 -20.85 25.95
N ARG A 23 -26.95 -22.09 26.26
CA ARG A 23 -27.78 -22.99 27.07
C ARG A 23 -27.07 -23.48 28.33
N SER A 24 -26.74 -22.61 29.25
CA SER A 24 -26.63 -23.00 30.67
C SER A 24 -26.32 -21.78 31.53
N VAL A 25 -27.29 -21.05 31.96
CA VAL A 25 -27.39 -20.46 33.31
C VAL A 25 -28.84 -19.94 33.48
N ALA A 26 -29.70 -20.80 33.92
CA ALA A 26 -30.92 -20.46 34.62
C ALA A 26 -31.03 -21.47 35.75
N SER A 27 -30.58 -21.09 36.93
CA SER A 27 -31.05 -21.68 38.18
C SER A 27 -31.16 -20.60 39.24
N THR A 28 -32.36 -20.46 39.66
CA THR A 28 -32.94 -19.70 40.75
C THR A 28 -32.19 -19.85 42.07
N GLY A 29 -32.05 -18.73 42.78
CA GLY A 29 -31.66 -18.71 44.18
C GLY A 29 -32.05 -17.39 44.80
N SER A 30 -33.23 -17.33 45.42
CA SER A 30 -33.67 -16.24 46.29
C SER A 30 -32.91 -16.30 47.62
N ALA A 31 -32.39 -15.15 48.07
CA ALA A 31 -32.07 -14.92 49.47
C ALA A 31 -32.27 -13.44 49.79
N THR A 32 -33.26 -13.22 50.59
CA THR A 32 -33.55 -11.99 51.38
C THR A 32 -32.47 -11.78 52.43
N GLY A 33 -32.03 -10.53 52.64
CA GLY A 33 -31.12 -10.18 53.73
C GLY A 33 -30.82 -8.70 53.82
N GLN A 34 -31.58 -8.05 54.67
CA GLN A 34 -31.35 -6.86 55.50
C GLN A 34 -30.55 -5.67 54.99
N VAL A 35 -31.25 -4.53 55.00
CA VAL A 35 -30.78 -3.17 54.93
C VAL A 35 -30.13 -2.78 56.27
N ASP A 36 -28.85 -2.42 56.26
CA ASP A 36 -28.21 -1.68 57.35
C ASP A 36 -27.89 -0.25 56.88
N THR A 37 -28.58 0.69 57.53
CA THR A 37 -28.41 2.12 57.41
C THR A 37 -27.16 2.58 58.15
N MET A 38 -26.11 2.99 57.42
CA MET A 38 -25.05 3.81 57.99
C MET A 38 -25.23 5.27 57.62
N LYS A 39 -25.47 6.09 58.67
CA LYS A 39 -25.53 7.54 58.58
C LYS A 39 -24.20 8.12 58.12
N ALA A 40 -24.24 8.88 57.03
CA ALA A 40 -23.12 9.68 56.57
C ALA A 40 -22.94 10.92 57.46
N LEU A 41 -21.75 11.11 57.99
CA LEU A 41 -21.28 12.39 58.53
C LEU A 41 -21.13 13.39 57.39
N VAL A 42 -21.90 14.47 57.45
CA VAL A 42 -21.71 15.62 56.57
C VAL A 42 -20.52 16.41 57.10
N ALA A 43 -19.37 16.29 56.44
CA ALA A 43 -18.30 17.26 56.55
C ALA A 43 -18.48 18.28 55.40
N SER A 44 -18.72 19.53 55.77
CA SER A 44 -18.73 20.69 54.89
C SER A 44 -17.32 20.92 54.33
N GLY A 45 -17.09 20.43 53.13
CA GLY A 45 -15.89 20.70 52.35
C GLY A 45 -16.31 21.16 50.95
N GLN A 46 -15.86 22.30 50.53
CA GLN A 46 -16.08 22.91 49.24
C GLN A 46 -15.97 21.86 48.11
N THR A 47 -17.07 21.66 47.41
CA THR A 47 -17.06 20.98 46.14
C THR A 47 -16.41 21.90 45.13
N ASP A 48 -15.09 21.79 44.97
CA ASP A 48 -14.42 22.19 43.73
C ASP A 48 -15.03 21.35 42.62
N THR A 49 -16.03 21.89 41.96
CA THR A 49 -16.48 21.44 40.67
C THR A 49 -15.27 21.65 39.74
N LEU A 50 -14.47 20.60 39.52
CA LEU A 50 -13.54 20.52 38.40
C LEU A 50 -14.38 20.87 37.17
N LYS A 51 -14.29 22.15 36.75
CA LYS A 51 -14.75 22.55 35.41
C LYS A 51 -14.23 21.51 34.48
N ALA A 52 -15.13 20.76 33.85
CA ALA A 52 -14.76 19.82 32.80
C ALA A 52 -13.86 20.61 31.84
N ALA A 53 -12.56 20.34 31.85
CA ALA A 53 -11.63 20.94 30.94
C ALA A 53 -12.14 20.53 29.57
N VAL A 54 -12.81 21.42 28.88
CA VAL A 54 -13.14 21.26 27.48
C VAL A 54 -11.81 21.26 26.77
N PHE A 55 -11.22 20.08 26.63
CA PHE A 55 -10.08 19.86 25.77
C PHE A 55 -10.56 20.20 24.36
N THR A 56 -10.37 21.43 23.95
CA THR A 56 -10.33 21.82 22.54
C THR A 56 -9.06 21.20 21.97
N GLY A 57 -9.05 19.85 21.90
CA GLY A 57 -7.91 19.07 21.49
C GLY A 57 -7.59 19.39 20.04
N ARG A 58 -6.36 19.79 19.78
CA ARG A 58 -5.82 19.98 18.44
C ARG A 58 -6.09 18.72 17.62
N SER A 59 -6.61 18.87 16.42
CA SER A 59 -6.82 17.75 15.51
C SER A 59 -5.49 17.20 14.96
N VAL A 60 -4.41 18.02 14.90
CA VAL A 60 -3.07 17.64 14.44
C VAL A 60 -2.01 18.22 15.38
N LYS A 61 -1.01 17.42 15.73
CA LYS A 61 0.19 17.81 16.49
C LYS A 61 1.42 17.40 15.70
N HIS A 62 2.42 18.29 15.62
CA HIS A 62 3.66 18.05 14.91
C HIS A 62 4.75 17.57 15.85
N PHE A 63 5.52 16.59 15.39
CA PHE A 63 6.72 16.06 16.02
C PHE A 63 7.90 16.17 15.05
N SER A 64 9.11 15.86 15.47
CA SER A 64 10.31 15.92 14.63
C SER A 64 10.20 15.03 13.39
N ASP A 65 9.62 13.84 13.56
CA ASP A 65 9.59 12.78 12.56
C ASP A 65 8.18 12.53 11.97
N HIS A 66 7.11 13.02 12.60
CA HIS A 66 5.75 12.76 12.15
C HIS A 66 4.73 13.84 12.53
N GLN A 67 3.59 13.80 11.85
CA GLN A 67 2.37 14.51 12.20
C GLN A 67 1.41 13.54 12.89
N LYS A 68 0.89 13.90 14.05
CA LYS A 68 -0.06 13.09 14.80
C LYS A 68 -1.47 13.65 14.68
N PHE A 69 -2.35 12.88 14.06
CA PHE A 69 -3.76 13.22 13.90
C PHE A 69 -4.59 12.60 15.03
N TYR A 70 -5.41 13.40 15.68
CA TYR A 70 -6.35 12.96 16.70
C TYR A 70 -7.76 13.01 16.14
N LEU A 71 -8.47 11.90 16.23
CA LEU A 71 -9.88 11.83 15.82
C LEU A 71 -10.75 12.49 16.87
N ASN A 72 -11.51 13.49 16.47
CA ASN A 72 -12.56 14.07 17.29
C ASN A 72 -13.82 13.18 17.29
N LYS A 73 -14.88 13.57 18.00
CA LYS A 73 -16.14 12.80 18.08
C LYS A 73 -16.83 12.72 16.71
N GLU A 74 -16.75 13.76 15.92
CA GLU A 74 -17.33 13.84 14.58
C GLU A 74 -16.60 12.91 13.62
N ASP A 75 -15.25 12.96 13.58
CA ASP A 75 -14.42 12.07 12.76
C ASP A 75 -14.71 10.59 13.05
N ARG A 76 -14.88 10.22 14.34
CA ARG A 76 -15.22 8.84 14.74
C ARG A 76 -16.62 8.42 14.36
N ASN A 77 -17.54 9.37 14.29
CA ASN A 77 -18.92 9.06 13.92
C ASN A 77 -19.12 8.97 12.41
N THR A 78 -18.27 9.61 11.63
CA THR A 78 -18.41 9.71 10.18
C THR A 78 -17.87 8.50 9.45
N HIS A 79 -16.70 8.02 9.89
CA HIS A 79 -16.01 6.92 9.24
C HIS A 79 -16.54 5.59 9.76
N ALA A 80 -16.67 4.60 8.86
CA ALA A 80 -17.09 3.25 9.24
C ALA A 80 -15.92 2.43 9.78
N THR A 81 -14.73 2.63 9.23
CA THR A 81 -13.54 1.84 9.51
C THR A 81 -12.34 2.71 9.83
N ALA A 82 -11.30 2.13 10.43
CA ALA A 82 -10.03 2.80 10.66
C ALA A 82 -9.37 3.21 9.34
N LEU A 83 -9.49 2.39 8.29
CA LEU A 83 -8.96 2.71 6.98
C LEU A 83 -9.56 4.01 6.41
N GLU A 84 -10.86 4.19 6.52
CA GLU A 84 -11.52 5.41 6.05
C GLU A 84 -11.03 6.67 6.77
N THR A 85 -10.53 6.55 8.00
CA THR A 85 -9.99 7.70 8.73
C THR A 85 -8.70 8.27 8.11
N LEU A 86 -8.01 7.50 7.27
CA LEU A 86 -6.83 7.97 6.54
C LEU A 86 -7.17 9.07 5.53
N LYS A 87 -8.42 9.14 5.05
CA LYS A 87 -8.93 10.24 4.22
C LYS A 87 -8.88 11.62 4.93
N LEU A 88 -8.65 11.65 6.25
CA LEU A 88 -8.44 12.89 7.00
C LEU A 88 -7.06 13.51 6.74
N ILE A 89 -6.13 12.75 6.19
CA ILE A 89 -4.77 13.18 5.85
C ILE A 89 -4.77 13.61 4.38
N PRO A 90 -4.62 14.91 4.07
CA PRO A 90 -4.55 15.37 2.69
C PRO A 90 -3.40 14.71 1.92
N GLY A 91 -3.68 14.26 0.70
CA GLY A 91 -2.72 13.52 -0.13
C GLY A 91 -2.81 12.01 -0.02
N ILE A 92 -3.59 11.46 0.93
CA ILE A 92 -3.92 10.03 0.97
C ILE A 92 -5.25 9.79 0.25
N LEU A 93 -5.21 8.94 -0.76
CA LEU A 93 -6.37 8.41 -1.45
C LEU A 93 -6.70 7.02 -0.88
N VAL A 94 -7.95 6.83 -0.45
CA VAL A 94 -8.47 5.50 -0.10
C VAL A 94 -9.45 5.09 -1.19
N LYS A 95 -9.01 4.16 -2.04
CA LYS A 95 -9.76 3.60 -3.15
C LYS A 95 -9.80 2.08 -3.02
N ASP A 96 -10.96 1.47 -3.22
CA ASP A 96 -11.12 -0.01 -3.21
C ASP A 96 -10.57 -0.69 -1.95
N ASP A 97 -10.69 0.02 -0.80
CA ASP A 97 -10.09 -0.33 0.49
C ASP A 97 -8.55 -0.50 0.42
N GLU A 98 -7.92 0.22 -0.46
CA GLU A 98 -6.47 0.42 -0.49
C GLU A 98 -6.15 1.90 -0.27
N ALA A 99 -5.17 2.18 0.59
CA ALA A 99 -4.69 3.53 0.83
C ALA A 99 -3.39 3.74 0.07
N THR A 100 -3.33 4.82 -0.70
CA THR A 100 -2.18 5.21 -1.52
C THR A 100 -1.90 6.70 -1.39
N LEU A 101 -0.70 7.13 -1.77
CA LEU A 101 -0.38 8.55 -1.89
C LEU A 101 -0.67 9.04 -3.30
N LEU A 102 -1.27 10.23 -3.39
CA LEU A 102 -1.55 10.88 -4.68
C LEU A 102 -0.30 11.26 -5.47
N ASN A 103 0.85 11.41 -4.81
CA ASN A 103 2.13 11.70 -5.46
C ASN A 103 2.84 10.48 -6.06
N GLY A 104 2.17 9.32 -6.13
CA GLY A 104 2.70 8.09 -6.69
C GLY A 104 3.78 7.38 -5.85
N LYS A 105 4.17 7.93 -4.70
CA LYS A 105 5.09 7.25 -3.77
C LYS A 105 4.37 6.15 -2.99
N GLY A 106 5.07 5.09 -2.64
CA GLY A 106 4.55 4.02 -1.79
C GLY A 106 4.16 4.50 -0.40
N LEU A 107 3.07 3.96 0.15
CA LEU A 107 2.60 4.21 1.51
C LEU A 107 2.69 2.92 2.33
N THR A 108 3.56 2.91 3.35
CA THR A 108 3.59 1.82 4.34
C THR A 108 2.56 2.06 5.41
N ILE A 109 1.76 1.05 5.73
CA ILE A 109 0.73 1.13 6.75
C ILE A 109 1.09 0.25 7.94
N LEU A 110 1.06 0.84 9.13
CA LEU A 110 1.30 0.16 10.40
C LEU A 110 0.07 0.25 11.31
N LEU A 111 -0.14 -0.78 12.08
CA LEU A 111 -1.08 -0.82 13.19
C LEU A 111 -0.31 -1.07 14.50
N ASN A 112 -0.27 -0.08 15.38
CA ASN A 112 0.54 -0.13 16.61
C ASN A 112 2.02 -0.47 16.35
N GLY A 113 2.59 0.07 15.25
CA GLY A 113 3.95 -0.21 14.83
C GLY A 113 4.16 -1.55 14.09
N LEU A 114 3.10 -2.31 13.83
CA LEU A 114 3.13 -3.56 13.06
C LEU A 114 2.75 -3.31 11.61
N PRO A 115 3.42 -3.92 10.62
CA PRO A 115 2.92 -3.98 9.27
C PRO A 115 1.48 -4.51 9.26
N THR A 116 0.64 -3.86 8.49
CA THR A 116 -0.74 -4.30 8.34
C THR A 116 -1.21 -4.02 6.93
N THR A 117 -2.26 -4.68 6.52
CA THR A 117 -2.90 -4.46 5.24
C THR A 117 -4.03 -3.43 5.39
N SER A 118 -4.40 -2.79 4.30
CA SER A 118 -5.61 -1.97 4.24
C SER A 118 -6.86 -2.79 4.63
N ALA A 119 -6.90 -4.07 4.27
CA ALA A 119 -7.98 -4.99 4.66
C ALA A 119 -8.08 -5.14 6.19
N SER A 120 -6.97 -5.34 6.90
CA SER A 120 -6.99 -5.42 8.37
C SER A 120 -7.42 -4.09 9.02
N LEU A 121 -7.08 -2.94 8.43
CA LEU A 121 -7.58 -1.65 8.89
C LEU A 121 -9.08 -1.46 8.65
N SER A 122 -9.63 -2.06 7.60
CA SER A 122 -11.06 -2.04 7.34
C SER A 122 -11.87 -2.83 8.38
N LEU A 123 -11.19 -3.65 9.19
CA LEU A 123 -11.73 -4.45 10.27
C LEU A 123 -11.54 -3.83 11.68
N LEU A 124 -11.18 -2.55 11.73
CA LEU A 124 -11.09 -1.77 12.96
C LEU A 124 -12.07 -0.59 12.91
N THR A 125 -12.64 -0.24 14.04
CA THR A 125 -13.53 0.93 14.13
C THR A 125 -12.75 2.21 14.41
N PRO A 126 -13.23 3.38 13.99
CA PRO A 126 -12.64 4.66 14.39
C PRO A 126 -12.64 4.90 15.90
N ALA A 127 -13.54 4.24 16.63
CA ALA A 127 -13.58 4.30 18.11
C ALA A 127 -12.37 3.62 18.75
N ASP A 128 -11.77 2.64 18.09
CA ASP A 128 -10.57 1.95 18.54
C ASP A 128 -9.30 2.79 18.37
N ILE A 129 -9.35 3.81 17.52
CA ILE A 129 -8.18 4.65 17.21
C ILE A 129 -7.95 5.66 18.36
N LYS A 130 -6.70 5.69 18.86
CA LYS A 130 -6.18 6.73 19.74
C LYS A 130 -5.66 7.91 18.94
N SER A 131 -4.78 7.66 17.98
CA SER A 131 -4.17 8.63 17.06
C SER A 131 -3.70 7.95 15.79
N ILE A 132 -3.44 8.77 14.76
CA ILE A 132 -2.80 8.36 13.51
C ILE A 132 -1.50 9.16 13.39
N ASP A 133 -0.37 8.47 13.34
CA ASP A 133 0.93 9.08 13.18
C ASP A 133 1.31 8.98 11.70
N PHE A 134 1.42 10.12 11.01
CA PHE A 134 1.79 10.20 9.60
C PHE A 134 3.23 10.68 9.45
N TYR A 135 4.08 9.81 8.92
CA TYR A 135 5.48 10.06 8.60
C TYR A 135 5.58 10.37 7.11
N GLN A 136 5.94 11.58 6.79
CA GLN A 136 6.16 11.98 5.39
C GLN A 136 7.41 11.32 4.80
N ASN A 137 8.45 11.14 5.62
CA ASN A 137 9.60 10.28 5.37
C ASN A 137 9.69 9.28 6.51
N ALA A 138 9.79 7.99 6.18
CA ALA A 138 9.91 6.95 7.18
C ALA A 138 11.21 7.14 8.00
N PRO A 139 11.17 7.09 9.35
CA PRO A 139 12.38 7.12 10.18
C PRO A 139 13.35 5.99 9.85
N ALA A 140 14.62 6.13 10.24
CA ALA A 140 15.67 5.15 9.98
C ALA A 140 15.27 3.72 10.37
N ARG A 141 14.58 3.58 11.51
CA ARG A 141 14.05 2.29 12.01
C ARG A 141 12.97 1.64 11.13
N TYR A 142 12.30 2.41 10.23
CA TYR A 142 11.23 1.91 9.36
C TYR A 142 11.56 2.00 7.87
N SER A 143 12.66 2.64 7.48
CA SER A 143 13.01 2.95 6.09
C SER A 143 13.49 1.75 5.27
N PHE A 144 13.20 0.52 5.70
CA PHE A 144 13.63 -0.71 5.01
C PHE A 144 12.84 -1.04 3.75
N ALA A 145 11.63 -0.52 3.60
CA ALA A 145 10.71 -0.97 2.56
C ALA A 145 10.70 -0.09 1.31
N GLY A 146 11.68 0.81 1.12
CA GLY A 146 11.71 1.72 -0.04
C GLY A 146 10.52 2.68 -0.10
N SER A 147 9.62 2.66 0.90
CA SER A 147 8.45 3.52 0.95
C SER A 147 8.83 4.92 1.42
N GLY A 148 8.50 5.91 0.60
CA GLY A 148 8.78 7.31 0.93
C GLY A 148 7.97 7.85 2.12
N SER A 149 6.84 7.24 2.49
CA SER A 149 5.94 7.71 3.54
C SER A 149 5.30 6.55 4.30
N MET A 150 4.89 6.82 5.55
CA MET A 150 4.33 5.79 6.41
C MET A 150 3.18 6.35 7.26
N VAL A 151 2.18 5.53 7.51
CA VAL A 151 1.10 5.79 8.47
C VAL A 151 1.15 4.74 9.57
N ASN A 152 1.13 5.15 10.84
CA ASN A 152 1.00 4.25 11.96
C ASN A 152 -0.28 4.57 12.74
N ILE A 153 -1.23 3.66 12.72
CA ILE A 153 -2.48 3.79 13.47
C ILE A 153 -2.25 3.25 14.88
N ILE A 154 -2.37 4.13 15.86
CA ILE A 154 -2.27 3.78 17.28
C ILE A 154 -3.67 3.54 17.80
N THR A 155 -3.93 2.31 18.28
CA THR A 155 -5.23 1.96 18.87
C THR A 155 -5.32 2.31 20.34
N ARG A 156 -6.54 2.45 20.82
CA ARG A 156 -6.87 2.43 22.25
C ARG A 156 -6.72 1.00 22.74
N ARG A 157 -6.59 0.87 24.06
CA ARG A 157 -6.44 -0.45 24.67
C ARG A 157 -7.75 -1.23 24.56
N PRO A 158 -7.75 -2.44 23.97
CA PRO A 158 -8.91 -3.29 23.97
C PRO A 158 -9.19 -3.81 25.39
N GLY A 159 -10.45 -4.12 25.67
CA GLY A 159 -10.86 -4.71 26.94
C GLY A 159 -10.85 -6.21 26.93
N ILE A 160 -10.95 -6.84 28.12
CA ILE A 160 -11.27 -8.28 28.23
C ILE A 160 -12.65 -8.50 27.61
N GLY A 161 -12.75 -9.41 26.66
CA GLY A 161 -13.98 -9.68 25.93
C GLY A 161 -13.71 -10.11 24.51
N GLY A 162 -14.71 -9.98 23.65
CA GLY A 162 -14.58 -10.32 22.25
C GLY A 162 -15.11 -9.22 21.32
N SER A 163 -14.68 -9.25 20.08
CA SER A 163 -15.19 -8.40 19.01
C SER A 163 -15.34 -9.17 17.70
N LEU A 164 -16.44 -8.92 17.02
CA LEU A 164 -16.71 -9.38 15.65
C LEU A 164 -16.90 -8.14 14.79
N MET A 165 -16.22 -8.08 13.65
CA MET A 165 -16.41 -7.05 12.64
C MET A 165 -16.60 -7.66 11.27
N LEU A 166 -17.60 -7.17 10.56
CA LEU A 166 -17.87 -7.47 9.15
C LEU A 166 -17.75 -6.17 8.36
N ASN A 167 -17.05 -6.18 7.25
CA ASN A 167 -17.02 -5.11 6.27
C ASN A 167 -17.26 -5.72 4.89
N LEU A 168 -18.45 -5.50 4.37
CA LEU A 168 -18.90 -6.06 3.10
C LEU A 168 -19.15 -4.91 2.12
N LYS A 169 -18.53 -4.98 0.96
CA LYS A 169 -18.72 -4.05 -0.17
C LYS A 169 -18.89 -4.86 -1.43
N GLU A 170 -20.05 -4.71 -2.05
CA GLU A 170 -20.41 -5.43 -3.26
C GLU A 170 -20.92 -4.48 -4.33
N ALA A 171 -20.38 -4.57 -5.53
CA ALA A 171 -20.95 -3.89 -6.68
C ALA A 171 -22.11 -4.70 -7.25
N VAL A 172 -23.21 -4.01 -7.59
CA VAL A 172 -24.41 -4.62 -8.16
C VAL A 172 -24.44 -4.52 -9.69
N THR A 173 -23.56 -3.72 -10.27
CA THR A 173 -23.50 -3.47 -11.74
C THR A 173 -22.34 -4.21 -12.42
N THR A 174 -21.36 -4.70 -11.67
CA THR A 174 -20.21 -5.45 -12.18
C THR A 174 -19.75 -6.43 -11.10
N PRO A 175 -19.26 -7.64 -11.43
CA PRO A 175 -18.78 -8.60 -10.45
C PRO A 175 -17.50 -8.08 -9.75
N TRP A 176 -17.69 -7.28 -8.72
CA TRP A 176 -16.63 -6.75 -7.87
C TRP A 176 -17.07 -6.81 -6.42
N GLY A 177 -16.20 -7.30 -5.56
CA GLY A 177 -16.43 -7.36 -4.12
C GLY A 177 -15.16 -7.04 -3.34
N ASN A 178 -15.34 -6.54 -2.13
CA ASN A 178 -14.28 -6.42 -1.13
C ASN A 178 -14.85 -6.71 0.25
N ASN A 179 -14.62 -7.93 0.71
CA ASN A 179 -15.25 -8.49 1.89
C ASN A 179 -14.19 -8.84 2.93
N ALA A 180 -14.44 -8.42 4.16
CA ALA A 180 -13.56 -8.76 5.25
C ALA A 180 -14.35 -9.09 6.52
N VAL A 181 -13.83 -10.06 7.29
CA VAL A 181 -14.37 -10.48 8.58
C VAL A 181 -13.24 -10.68 9.57
N SER A 182 -13.41 -10.21 10.81
CA SER A 182 -12.50 -10.52 11.90
C SER A 182 -13.25 -10.90 13.17
N TYR A 183 -12.68 -11.85 13.88
CA TYR A 183 -13.06 -12.17 15.25
C TYR A 183 -11.83 -12.09 16.15
N ARG A 184 -11.94 -11.41 17.27
CA ARG A 184 -10.89 -11.28 18.28
C ARG A 184 -11.46 -11.60 19.64
N GLN A 185 -10.73 -12.44 20.37
CA GLN A 185 -11.02 -12.79 21.76
C GLN A 185 -9.86 -12.34 22.64
N ILE A 186 -10.15 -11.56 23.67
CA ILE A 186 -9.16 -11.09 24.63
C ILE A 186 -9.46 -11.76 25.97
N LEU A 187 -8.58 -12.63 26.37
CA LEU A 187 -8.48 -13.23 27.68
C LEU A 187 -7.58 -12.35 28.56
N LYS A 188 -7.39 -12.67 29.83
CA LYS A 188 -6.65 -11.83 30.80
C LYS A 188 -5.36 -11.20 30.25
N ASN A 189 -4.45 -12.02 29.71
CA ASN A 189 -3.14 -11.58 29.22
C ASN A 189 -2.86 -12.05 27.79
N THR A 190 -3.86 -12.62 27.13
CA THR A 190 -3.72 -13.22 25.80
C THR A 190 -4.84 -12.73 24.90
N MET A 191 -4.51 -12.34 23.69
CA MET A 191 -5.45 -12.06 22.63
C MET A 191 -5.24 -13.08 21.51
N ILE A 192 -6.34 -13.65 21.04
CA ILE A 192 -6.37 -14.51 19.85
C ILE A 192 -7.25 -13.81 18.82
N GLY A 193 -6.80 -13.75 17.59
CA GLY A 193 -7.52 -13.17 16.47
C GLY A 193 -7.51 -14.06 15.25
N ILE A 194 -8.60 -14.03 14.49
CA ILE A 194 -8.69 -14.56 13.14
C ILE A 194 -9.28 -13.49 12.24
N GLU A 195 -8.66 -13.28 11.09
CA GLU A 195 -9.11 -12.35 10.06
C GLU A 195 -9.12 -13.06 8.70
N TYR A 196 -10.15 -12.78 7.93
CA TYR A 196 -10.24 -13.15 6.52
C TYR A 196 -10.59 -11.93 5.70
N SER A 197 -9.94 -11.78 4.53
CA SER A 197 -10.36 -10.83 3.51
C SER A 197 -10.36 -11.46 2.13
N GLY A 198 -11.37 -11.12 1.32
CA GLY A 198 -11.54 -11.59 -0.04
C GLY A 198 -11.90 -10.43 -0.98
N LYS A 199 -11.21 -10.34 -2.12
CA LYS A 199 -11.44 -9.31 -3.13
C LYS A 199 -11.58 -9.97 -4.52
N PRO A 200 -12.76 -10.57 -4.79
CA PRO A 200 -13.08 -11.06 -6.12
C PRO A 200 -13.34 -9.86 -7.05
N THR A 201 -12.75 -9.90 -8.23
CA THR A 201 -12.94 -8.87 -9.26
C THR A 201 -13.05 -9.55 -10.62
N LYS A 202 -14.12 -9.24 -11.36
CA LYS A 202 -14.23 -9.50 -12.78
C LYS A 202 -14.72 -8.22 -13.44
N SER A 203 -13.94 -7.65 -14.34
CA SER A 203 -14.26 -6.42 -15.05
C SER A 203 -14.26 -6.70 -16.56
N GLY A 204 -15.38 -6.53 -17.20
CA GLY A 204 -15.53 -6.67 -18.65
C GLY A 204 -15.25 -5.37 -19.39
N GLY A 205 -15.14 -5.48 -20.70
CA GLY A 205 -14.91 -4.35 -21.58
C GLY A 205 -13.54 -3.70 -21.36
N TYR A 206 -12.54 -4.50 -20.99
CA TYR A 206 -11.15 -4.07 -20.97
C TYR A 206 -10.60 -4.08 -22.38
N GLY A 207 -10.05 -2.95 -22.83
CA GLY A 207 -9.43 -2.82 -24.15
C GLY A 207 -8.30 -1.81 -24.11
N ILE A 208 -7.33 -1.97 -25.03
CA ILE A 208 -6.19 -1.07 -25.21
C ILE A 208 -6.15 -0.62 -26.67
N ASP A 209 -6.40 0.67 -26.90
CA ASP A 209 -6.13 1.28 -28.19
C ASP A 209 -4.66 1.74 -28.21
N GLU A 210 -3.90 1.34 -29.22
CA GLU A 210 -2.46 1.57 -29.26
C GLU A 210 -1.98 1.98 -30.66
N PHE A 211 -1.20 3.03 -30.74
CA PHE A 211 -0.32 3.29 -31.86
C PHE A 211 1.09 2.82 -31.45
N LEU A 212 1.73 2.02 -32.28
CA LEU A 212 3.05 1.46 -32.03
C LEU A 212 3.88 1.55 -33.29
N GLU A 213 5.11 2.09 -33.16
CA GLU A 213 6.08 2.17 -34.24
C GLU A 213 7.50 1.93 -33.70
N TYR A 214 8.25 1.03 -34.35
CA TYR A 214 9.63 0.71 -34.01
C TYR A 214 10.38 0.09 -35.19
N GLU A 215 11.71 0.21 -35.19
CA GLU A 215 12.58 -0.45 -36.14
C GLU A 215 12.97 -1.84 -35.63
N ALA A 216 13.05 -2.81 -36.57
CA ALA A 216 13.64 -4.13 -36.31
C ALA A 216 14.28 -4.68 -37.57
N GLY A 217 15.58 -4.91 -37.53
CA GLY A 217 16.38 -5.22 -38.72
C GLY A 217 16.41 -4.05 -39.70
N SER A 218 16.09 -4.31 -40.97
CA SER A 218 16.00 -3.29 -42.02
C SER A 218 14.57 -2.79 -42.25
N ASN A 219 13.67 -3.03 -41.31
CA ASN A 219 12.25 -2.68 -41.46
C ASN A 219 11.76 -1.78 -40.33
N LEU A 220 10.87 -0.85 -40.72
CA LEU A 220 10.03 -0.09 -39.79
C LEU A 220 8.68 -0.79 -39.67
N TYR A 221 8.28 -1.10 -38.45
CA TYR A 221 7.01 -1.70 -38.10
C TYR A 221 6.10 -0.63 -37.53
N THR A 222 4.95 -0.39 -38.15
CA THR A 222 3.92 0.53 -37.66
C THR A 222 2.64 -0.27 -37.45
N LYS A 223 2.06 -0.22 -36.25
CA LYS A 223 0.77 -0.85 -35.94
C LYS A 223 -0.22 0.16 -35.35
N VAL A 224 -1.39 0.22 -35.95
CA VAL A 224 -2.53 0.93 -35.38
C VAL A 224 -3.50 -0.12 -34.85
N LYS A 225 -3.62 -0.21 -33.53
CA LYS A 225 -4.34 -1.28 -32.84
C LYS A 225 -5.60 -0.73 -32.17
N GLU A 226 -6.72 -1.38 -32.40
CA GLU A 226 -7.99 -1.14 -31.70
C GLU A 226 -8.23 -2.26 -30.69
N GLY A 227 -8.49 -1.90 -29.44
CA GLY A 227 -8.74 -2.85 -28.37
C GLY A 227 -10.09 -3.53 -28.52
N LEU A 228 -10.08 -4.85 -28.60
CA LEU A 228 -11.27 -5.70 -28.50
C LEU A 228 -11.57 -5.93 -27.02
N ASP A 229 -12.85 -5.81 -26.66
CA ASP A 229 -13.28 -5.94 -25.27
C ASP A 229 -13.01 -7.35 -24.71
N THR A 230 -12.23 -7.41 -23.63
CA THR A 230 -11.89 -8.65 -22.92
C THR A 230 -12.33 -8.59 -21.46
N ASP A 231 -12.36 -9.74 -20.79
CA ASP A 231 -12.65 -9.86 -19.37
C ASP A 231 -11.36 -9.96 -18.57
N PHE A 232 -11.13 -9.01 -17.67
CA PHE A 232 -10.09 -9.08 -16.64
C PHE A 232 -10.65 -9.76 -15.39
N THR A 233 -9.91 -10.72 -14.82
CA THR A 233 -10.26 -11.33 -13.54
C THR A 233 -9.10 -11.27 -12.55
N ARG A 234 -9.42 -10.97 -11.29
CA ARG A 234 -8.46 -11.00 -10.18
C ARG A 234 -9.17 -11.43 -8.90
N ASN A 235 -8.68 -12.52 -8.30
CA ASN A 235 -9.20 -13.03 -7.04
C ASN A 235 -8.08 -13.03 -6.01
N ARG A 236 -8.27 -12.27 -4.92
CA ARG A 236 -7.30 -12.19 -3.81
C ARG A 236 -7.97 -12.63 -2.52
N HIS A 237 -7.30 -13.50 -1.78
CA HIS A 237 -7.74 -14.00 -0.47
C HIS A 237 -6.60 -13.93 0.53
N ASN A 238 -6.89 -13.48 1.75
CA ASN A 238 -5.93 -13.48 2.84
C ASN A 238 -6.60 -14.02 4.10
N VAL A 239 -5.88 -14.86 4.83
CA VAL A 239 -6.23 -15.34 6.17
C VAL A 239 -5.11 -14.93 7.11
N SER A 240 -5.43 -14.43 8.29
CA SER A 240 -4.46 -14.10 9.35
C SER A 240 -4.92 -14.71 10.68
N LEU A 241 -3.97 -15.31 11.39
CA LEU A 241 -4.14 -15.81 12.76
C LEU A 241 -3.18 -15.06 13.67
N ASP A 242 -3.70 -14.39 14.69
CA ASP A 242 -2.93 -13.58 15.63
C ASP A 242 -2.96 -14.16 17.04
N LEU A 243 -1.78 -14.26 17.66
CA LEU A 243 -1.61 -14.56 19.07
C LEU A 243 -0.77 -13.47 19.72
N VAL A 244 -1.33 -12.75 20.68
CA VAL A 244 -0.57 -11.75 21.46
C VAL A 244 -0.63 -12.13 22.93
N ARG A 245 0.53 -12.27 23.57
CA ARG A 245 0.64 -12.54 25.00
C ARG A 245 1.41 -11.40 25.68
N MET A 246 0.81 -10.81 26.69
CA MET A 246 1.42 -9.80 27.56
C MET A 246 1.75 -10.44 28.90
N LYS A 247 3.05 -10.62 29.21
CA LYS A 247 3.44 -11.14 30.53
C LYS A 247 3.16 -10.10 31.62
N ASP A 248 3.54 -8.86 31.35
CA ASP A 248 3.40 -7.69 32.21
C ASP A 248 3.35 -6.41 31.34
N GLU A 249 3.46 -5.23 31.97
CA GLU A 249 3.48 -3.94 31.24
C GLU A 249 4.78 -3.73 30.43
N ASN A 250 5.82 -4.49 30.74
CA ASN A 250 7.16 -4.34 30.20
C ASN A 250 7.57 -5.44 29.21
N SER A 251 6.73 -6.47 29.03
CA SER A 251 7.08 -7.59 28.15
C SER A 251 5.87 -8.08 27.34
N ALA A 252 6.06 -8.20 26.05
CA ALA A 252 5.06 -8.69 25.11
C ALA A 252 5.67 -9.63 24.07
N LEU A 253 4.91 -10.66 23.72
CA LEU A 253 5.17 -11.56 22.60
C LEU A 253 3.97 -11.51 21.67
N LYS A 254 4.22 -11.36 20.36
CA LYS A 254 3.22 -11.54 19.30
C LYS A 254 3.70 -12.60 18.33
N ALA A 255 2.80 -13.51 17.94
CA ALA A 255 2.98 -14.39 16.80
C ALA A 255 1.81 -14.16 15.84
N GLN A 256 2.10 -14.04 14.54
CA GLN A 256 1.11 -13.88 13.49
C GLN A 256 1.46 -14.85 12.37
N PHE A 257 0.47 -15.64 11.94
CA PHE A 257 0.55 -16.42 10.73
C PHE A 257 -0.38 -15.80 9.69
N THR A 258 0.11 -15.61 8.47
CA THR A 258 -0.70 -15.12 7.34
C THR A 258 -0.59 -16.10 6.18
N LEU A 259 -1.70 -16.26 5.44
CA LEU A 259 -1.75 -17.03 4.21
C LEU A 259 -2.41 -16.16 3.15
N GLY A 260 -1.61 -15.72 2.17
CA GLY A 260 -2.07 -14.99 1.00
C GLY A 260 -2.23 -15.91 -0.20
N TYR A 261 -3.30 -15.69 -0.96
CA TYR A 261 -3.52 -16.32 -2.26
C TYR A 261 -4.01 -15.27 -3.24
N GLU A 262 -3.41 -15.23 -4.43
CA GLU A 262 -3.89 -14.38 -5.51
C GLU A 262 -3.84 -15.15 -6.83
N LYS A 263 -4.90 -14.99 -7.63
CA LYS A 263 -4.96 -15.42 -9.02
C LYS A 263 -5.42 -14.25 -9.88
N LYS A 264 -4.67 -13.97 -10.93
CA LYS A 264 -4.92 -12.92 -11.91
C LYS A 264 -4.96 -13.53 -13.30
N ASP A 265 -5.89 -13.06 -14.12
CA ASP A 265 -6.00 -13.41 -15.52
C ASP A 265 -6.36 -12.13 -16.31
N TRP A 266 -5.46 -11.71 -17.20
CA TRP A 266 -5.54 -10.41 -17.86
C TRP A 266 -5.26 -10.55 -19.38
N PRO A 267 -6.22 -11.11 -20.13
CA PRO A 267 -6.09 -11.19 -21.58
C PRO A 267 -6.30 -9.81 -22.22
N VAL A 268 -5.55 -9.55 -23.27
CA VAL A 268 -5.71 -8.37 -24.14
C VAL A 268 -5.82 -8.85 -25.59
N SER A 269 -6.88 -8.43 -26.29
CA SER A 269 -7.04 -8.71 -27.71
C SER A 269 -7.16 -7.39 -28.47
N GLN A 270 -6.54 -7.29 -29.64
CA GLN A 270 -6.51 -6.09 -30.45
C GLN A 270 -6.62 -6.48 -31.93
N SER A 271 -7.50 -5.83 -32.68
CA SER A 271 -7.40 -5.79 -34.14
C SER A 271 -6.34 -4.76 -34.52
N ALA A 272 -5.49 -5.03 -35.50
CA ALA A 272 -4.41 -4.16 -35.87
C ALA A 272 -4.24 -4.05 -37.39
N LEU A 273 -4.00 -2.82 -37.86
CA LEU A 273 -3.46 -2.56 -39.17
C LEU A 273 -1.93 -2.48 -39.05
N LYS A 274 -1.23 -3.49 -39.57
CA LYS A 274 0.22 -3.62 -39.54
C LYS A 274 0.81 -3.21 -40.86
N THR A 275 1.68 -2.21 -40.83
CA THR A 275 2.48 -1.78 -41.99
C THR A 275 3.94 -2.08 -41.72
N VAL A 276 4.60 -2.77 -42.65
CA VAL A 276 6.03 -3.05 -42.65
C VAL A 276 6.65 -2.30 -43.78
N THR A 277 7.53 -1.35 -43.51
CA THR A 277 8.25 -0.55 -44.51
C THR A 277 9.71 -0.93 -44.52
N ASN A 278 10.23 -1.38 -45.63
CA ASN A 278 11.65 -1.63 -45.77
C ASN A 278 12.41 -0.29 -45.87
N LEU A 279 13.33 -0.06 -44.94
CA LEU A 279 14.05 1.21 -44.81
C LEU A 279 15.02 1.50 -45.97
N THR A 280 15.43 0.44 -46.73
CA THR A 280 16.36 0.57 -47.87
C THR A 280 15.58 0.82 -49.16
N THR A 281 14.54 0.01 -49.44
CA THR A 281 13.76 0.11 -50.70
C THR A 281 12.60 1.09 -50.62
N GLN A 282 12.21 1.49 -49.41
CA GLN A 282 11.02 2.32 -49.11
C GLN A 282 9.69 1.66 -49.52
N GLU A 283 9.72 0.35 -49.82
CA GLU A 283 8.49 -0.41 -50.09
C GLU A 283 7.77 -0.75 -48.82
N SER A 284 6.44 -0.57 -48.84
CA SER A 284 5.58 -0.82 -47.69
C SER A 284 4.54 -1.90 -47.98
N THR A 285 4.34 -2.82 -47.07
CA THR A 285 3.28 -3.82 -47.10
C THR A 285 2.37 -3.63 -45.90
N THR A 286 1.06 -3.54 -46.14
CA THR A 286 0.07 -3.41 -45.09
C THR A 286 -0.79 -4.65 -45.04
N SER A 287 -1.05 -5.15 -43.84
CA SER A 287 -1.91 -6.31 -43.56
C SER A 287 -2.77 -6.09 -42.31
N GLU A 288 -3.94 -6.69 -42.30
CA GLU A 288 -4.78 -6.78 -41.11
C GLU A 288 -4.34 -8.00 -40.28
N VAL A 289 -4.07 -7.77 -38.98
CA VAL A 289 -3.71 -8.81 -38.03
C VAL A 289 -4.52 -8.67 -36.75
N THR A 290 -4.57 -9.75 -35.96
CA THR A 290 -5.12 -9.75 -34.63
C THR A 290 -4.03 -10.13 -33.64
N ASP A 291 -3.74 -9.25 -32.69
CA ASP A 291 -2.84 -9.50 -31.59
C ASP A 291 -3.63 -10.00 -30.37
N HIS A 292 -3.15 -11.06 -29.73
CA HIS A 292 -3.66 -11.56 -28.48
C HIS A 292 -2.51 -11.69 -27.47
N LYS A 293 -2.67 -11.06 -26.31
CA LYS A 293 -1.74 -11.14 -25.17
C LYS A 293 -2.42 -11.86 -24.02
N ASP A 294 -1.71 -12.77 -23.38
CA ASP A 294 -2.14 -13.53 -22.22
C ASP A 294 -1.19 -13.25 -21.05
N ASP A 295 -1.71 -12.65 -19.98
CA ASP A 295 -0.97 -12.39 -18.73
C ASP A 295 -1.73 -13.03 -17.57
N TRP A 296 -1.35 -14.26 -17.26
CA TRP A 296 -1.91 -15.03 -16.16
C TRP A 296 -0.88 -15.24 -15.06
N SER A 297 -1.31 -15.11 -13.80
CA SER A 297 -0.45 -15.42 -12.66
C SER A 297 -1.25 -15.93 -11.46
N GLU A 298 -0.61 -16.79 -10.68
CA GLU A 298 -1.14 -17.35 -9.43
C GLU A 298 0.01 -17.46 -8.42
N TYR A 299 -0.26 -17.09 -7.16
CA TYR A 299 0.70 -17.32 -6.09
C TYR A 299 0.03 -17.66 -4.77
N LEU A 300 0.75 -18.43 -3.95
CA LEU A 300 0.46 -18.73 -2.55
C LEU A 300 1.62 -18.22 -1.69
N SER A 301 1.31 -17.49 -0.61
CA SER A 301 2.31 -16.86 0.23
C SER A 301 2.02 -17.02 1.73
N PRO A 302 2.45 -18.14 2.36
CA PRO A 302 2.45 -18.26 3.81
C PRO A 302 3.58 -17.42 4.43
N ALA A 303 3.30 -16.76 5.55
CA ALA A 303 4.29 -16.02 6.33
C ALA A 303 4.05 -16.19 7.84
N LEU A 304 5.13 -16.29 8.61
CA LEU A 304 5.14 -16.31 10.06
C LEU A 304 5.93 -15.13 10.58
N ASP A 305 5.34 -14.32 11.45
CA ASP A 305 5.95 -13.14 12.08
C ASP A 305 5.93 -13.33 13.60
N ILE A 306 7.09 -13.35 14.24
CA ILE A 306 7.26 -13.46 15.68
C ILE A 306 7.97 -12.20 16.18
N TYR A 307 7.32 -11.46 17.05
CA TYR A 307 7.82 -10.24 17.63
C TYR A 307 7.86 -10.35 19.15
N TRP A 308 9.02 -10.02 19.74
CA TRP A 308 9.22 -9.91 21.16
C TRP A 308 9.73 -8.51 21.53
N ASN A 309 9.18 -7.94 22.60
CA ASN A 309 9.59 -6.65 23.14
C ASN A 309 9.74 -6.75 24.64
N ARG A 310 10.79 -6.14 25.17
CA ARG A 310 11.02 -6.01 26.60
C ARG A 310 11.61 -4.66 26.97
N ARG A 311 10.97 -4.00 27.91
CA ARG A 311 11.49 -2.83 28.60
C ARG A 311 12.20 -3.32 29.87
N PHE A 312 13.51 -3.13 29.94
CA PHE A 312 14.32 -3.52 31.10
C PHE A 312 14.25 -2.48 32.21
N SER A 313 14.08 -1.20 31.85
CA SER A 313 13.89 -0.05 32.73
C SER A 313 13.16 1.06 31.96
N ASP A 314 12.88 2.18 32.62
CA ASP A 314 12.30 3.35 31.93
C ASP A 314 13.22 3.95 30.86
N ARG A 315 14.50 3.58 30.89
CA ARG A 315 15.51 4.08 29.95
C ARG A 315 15.91 3.08 28.86
N HIS A 316 15.69 1.79 29.06
CA HIS A 316 16.25 0.73 28.20
C HIS A 316 15.17 -0.20 27.70
N GLU A 317 15.09 -0.36 26.39
CA GLU A 317 14.12 -1.22 25.73
C GLU A 317 14.76 -1.98 24.57
N LEU A 318 14.44 -3.25 24.43
CA LEU A 318 14.86 -4.10 23.32
C LEU A 318 13.63 -4.70 22.62
N SER A 319 13.62 -4.63 21.30
CA SER A 319 12.66 -5.33 20.45
C SER A 319 13.40 -6.25 19.50
N VAL A 320 12.90 -7.46 19.34
CA VAL A 320 13.41 -8.44 18.38
C VAL A 320 12.25 -8.93 17.52
N ASN A 321 12.49 -9.07 16.23
CA ASN A 321 11.51 -9.58 15.29
C ASN A 321 12.14 -10.64 14.39
N PHE A 322 11.43 -11.72 14.17
CA PHE A 322 11.72 -12.76 13.21
C PHE A 322 10.55 -12.89 12.24
N VAL A 323 10.83 -12.91 10.93
CA VAL A 323 9.83 -13.17 9.90
C VAL A 323 10.36 -14.26 8.97
N ALA A 324 9.51 -15.25 8.69
CA ALA A 324 9.76 -16.26 7.66
C ALA A 324 8.63 -16.18 6.63
N THR A 325 8.97 -16.14 5.34
CA THR A 325 8.00 -16.07 4.25
C THR A 325 8.37 -17.09 3.17
N ALA A 326 7.37 -17.74 2.61
CA ALA A 326 7.53 -18.55 1.42
C ALA A 326 6.58 -18.06 0.33
N TYR A 327 7.00 -18.17 -0.93
CA TYR A 327 6.19 -17.96 -2.11
C TYR A 327 6.24 -19.20 -3.00
N ASP A 328 5.08 -19.60 -3.51
CA ASP A 328 4.94 -20.55 -4.60
C ASP A 328 4.16 -19.83 -5.69
N THR A 329 4.77 -19.61 -6.85
CA THR A 329 4.30 -18.67 -7.88
C THR A 329 4.31 -19.33 -9.23
N LYS A 330 3.26 -19.10 -10.02
CA LYS A 330 3.17 -19.51 -11.42
C LYS A 330 2.72 -18.35 -12.26
N SER A 331 3.32 -18.17 -13.45
CA SER A 331 2.86 -17.17 -14.39
C SER A 331 3.00 -17.67 -15.83
N ARG A 332 2.16 -17.11 -16.69
CA ARG A 332 2.21 -17.29 -18.13
C ARG A 332 2.09 -15.92 -18.79
N LYS A 333 3.02 -15.63 -19.71
CA LYS A 333 2.96 -14.49 -20.61
C LYS A 333 2.94 -15.03 -22.05
N GLY A 334 1.85 -14.79 -22.76
CA GLY A 334 1.68 -15.18 -24.15
C GLY A 334 1.58 -13.97 -25.05
N PHE A 335 2.15 -14.08 -26.25
CA PHE A 335 1.90 -13.18 -27.36
C PHE A 335 1.62 -13.99 -28.63
N TYR A 336 0.49 -13.71 -29.26
CA TYR A 336 0.01 -14.42 -30.44
C TYR A 336 -0.44 -13.40 -31.47
N GLU A 337 0.06 -13.52 -32.72
CA GLU A 337 -0.36 -12.71 -33.86
C GLU A 337 -0.98 -13.61 -34.93
N TYR A 338 -2.14 -13.22 -35.46
CA TYR A 338 -2.86 -13.97 -36.47
C TYR A 338 -3.20 -13.08 -37.67
N ALA A 339 -3.10 -13.65 -38.90
CA ALA A 339 -3.73 -13.08 -40.11
C ALA A 339 -4.96 -13.91 -40.42
N GLY A 340 -6.15 -13.39 -40.08
CA GLY A 340 -7.37 -14.16 -40.07
C GLY A 340 -7.27 -15.34 -39.10
N ALA A 341 -7.37 -16.58 -39.63
CA ALA A 341 -7.22 -17.81 -38.85
C ALA A 341 -5.77 -18.35 -38.84
N THR A 342 -4.85 -17.76 -39.60
CA THR A 342 -3.49 -18.26 -39.73
C THR A 342 -2.58 -17.66 -38.66
N PRO A 343 -1.93 -18.47 -37.79
CA PRO A 343 -0.98 -17.95 -36.81
C PRO A 343 0.31 -17.49 -37.53
N LEU A 344 0.71 -16.23 -37.28
CA LEU A 344 1.97 -15.66 -37.74
C LEU A 344 3.07 -15.80 -36.68
N LEU A 345 2.71 -15.62 -35.41
CA LEU A 345 3.56 -15.83 -34.26
C LEU A 345 2.76 -16.45 -33.11
N SER A 346 3.35 -17.43 -32.45
CA SER A 346 2.84 -17.99 -31.20
C SER A 346 4.01 -18.12 -30.24
N SER A 347 3.98 -17.34 -29.18
CA SER A 347 5.03 -17.35 -28.18
C SER A 347 4.43 -17.38 -26.77
N THR A 348 4.91 -18.28 -25.93
CA THR A 348 4.48 -18.42 -24.55
C THR A 348 5.71 -18.50 -23.65
N SER A 349 5.75 -17.68 -22.61
CA SER A 349 6.73 -17.76 -21.53
C SER A 349 5.99 -18.24 -20.26
N LEU A 350 6.42 -19.39 -19.77
CA LEU A 350 5.94 -20.00 -18.52
C LEU A 350 6.99 -19.79 -17.45
N THR A 351 6.57 -19.40 -16.27
CA THR A 351 7.45 -19.27 -15.10
C THR A 351 6.82 -19.99 -13.90
N ASP A 352 7.58 -20.90 -13.28
CA ASP A 352 7.29 -21.57 -12.01
C ASP A 352 8.41 -21.18 -11.04
N GLY A 353 8.05 -20.49 -9.95
CA GLY A 353 9.02 -19.91 -9.02
C GLY A 353 8.70 -20.28 -7.57
N ARG A 354 9.74 -20.55 -6.80
CA ARG A 354 9.68 -20.70 -5.35
C ARG A 354 10.67 -19.78 -4.69
N LYS A 355 10.24 -19.11 -3.63
CA LYS A 355 11.10 -18.25 -2.83
C LYS A 355 10.89 -18.50 -1.37
N TYR A 356 11.98 -18.59 -0.62
CA TYR A 356 12.00 -18.62 0.84
C TYR A 356 12.81 -17.45 1.35
N SER A 357 12.30 -16.72 2.33
CA SER A 357 13.03 -15.63 2.94
C SER A 357 12.93 -15.64 4.46
N GLY A 358 14.01 -15.23 5.11
CA GLY A 358 14.11 -15.04 6.54
C GLY A 358 14.58 -13.63 6.87
N ILE A 359 13.95 -12.97 7.85
CA ILE A 359 14.32 -11.64 8.34
C ILE A 359 14.51 -11.74 9.85
N ILE A 360 15.63 -11.22 10.34
CA ILE A 360 15.86 -11.00 11.76
C ILE A 360 16.20 -9.53 11.95
N GLU A 361 15.52 -8.87 12.89
CA GLU A 361 15.80 -7.48 13.25
C GLU A 361 15.77 -7.30 14.77
N ALA A 362 16.76 -6.57 15.28
CA ALA A 362 16.84 -6.15 16.67
C ALA A 362 16.95 -4.62 16.75
N VAL A 363 16.17 -4.01 17.64
CA VAL A 363 16.19 -2.56 17.88
C VAL A 363 16.32 -2.30 19.37
N TYR A 364 17.36 -1.58 19.73
CA TYR A 364 17.62 -1.14 21.10
C TYR A 364 17.36 0.36 21.23
N GLY A 365 16.52 0.73 22.19
CA GLY A 365 16.19 2.11 22.51
C GLY A 365 16.79 2.51 23.87
N TRP A 366 17.51 3.62 23.88
CA TRP A 366 18.07 4.22 25.07
C TRP A 366 17.54 5.64 25.28
N THR A 367 16.77 5.85 26.34
CA THR A 367 16.28 7.15 26.78
C THR A 367 17.34 7.79 27.65
N LEU A 368 18.13 8.71 27.09
CA LEU A 368 19.22 9.42 27.80
C LEU A 368 18.64 10.38 28.84
N SER A 369 17.56 11.08 28.47
CA SER A 369 16.81 11.97 29.35
C SER A 369 15.37 12.06 28.86
N GLU A 370 14.51 12.81 29.54
CA GLU A 370 13.13 13.07 29.08
C GLU A 370 13.06 13.71 27.69
N LYS A 371 14.11 14.41 27.28
CA LYS A 371 14.17 15.16 26.02
C LYS A 371 15.02 14.48 24.94
N HIS A 372 15.84 13.49 25.27
CA HIS A 372 16.85 12.92 24.39
C HIS A 372 16.79 11.41 24.35
N LYS A 373 16.83 10.84 23.16
CA LYS A 373 16.78 9.40 22.92
C LYS A 373 17.81 9.00 21.88
N LEU A 374 18.39 7.83 22.07
CA LEU A 374 19.29 7.17 21.12
C LEU A 374 18.72 5.81 20.75
N GLY A 375 18.71 5.49 19.48
CA GLY A 375 18.25 4.22 18.94
C GLY A 375 19.36 3.55 18.13
N PHE A 376 19.50 2.23 18.30
CA PHE A 376 20.38 1.40 17.50
C PHE A 376 19.58 0.24 16.93
N GLY A 377 19.89 -0.17 15.71
CA GLY A 377 19.25 -1.33 15.14
C GLY A 377 20.15 -2.08 14.19
N ALA A 378 19.90 -3.39 14.13
CA ALA A 378 20.51 -4.30 13.19
C ALA A 378 19.43 -5.14 12.53
N ARG A 379 19.52 -5.33 11.22
CA ARG A 379 18.64 -6.20 10.43
C ARG A 379 19.45 -7.01 9.46
N THR A 380 19.06 -8.28 9.30
CA THR A 380 19.51 -9.12 8.20
C THR A 380 18.29 -9.75 7.52
N THR A 381 18.37 -9.90 6.20
CA THR A 381 17.40 -10.62 5.37
C THR A 381 18.19 -11.56 4.48
N ALA A 382 17.76 -12.81 4.40
CA ALA A 382 18.28 -13.77 3.44
C ALA A 382 17.13 -14.34 2.63
N SER A 383 17.28 -14.45 1.31
CA SER A 383 16.29 -15.05 0.42
C SER A 383 16.96 -16.03 -0.54
N LEU A 384 16.29 -17.15 -0.73
CA LEU A 384 16.63 -18.20 -1.70
C LEU A 384 15.47 -18.28 -2.68
N ALA A 385 15.72 -18.01 -3.96
CA ALA A 385 14.72 -18.08 -5.00
C ALA A 385 15.17 -19.03 -6.11
N GLU A 386 14.26 -19.90 -6.51
CA GLU A 386 14.37 -20.79 -7.66
C GLU A 386 13.30 -20.40 -8.67
N GLN A 387 13.69 -20.19 -9.92
CA GLN A 387 12.78 -19.82 -10.99
C GLN A 387 13.07 -20.73 -12.19
N ASN A 388 12.04 -21.42 -12.66
CA ASN A 388 12.08 -22.19 -13.89
C ASN A 388 11.27 -21.45 -14.95
N SER A 389 11.93 -20.94 -15.99
CA SER A 389 11.30 -20.15 -17.04
C SER A 389 11.56 -20.78 -18.41
N GLY A 390 10.55 -20.78 -19.28
CA GLY A 390 10.69 -21.33 -20.62
C GLY A 390 9.43 -21.29 -21.46
N ASN A 391 9.50 -21.85 -22.66
CA ASN A 391 8.38 -21.90 -23.61
C ASN A 391 7.54 -23.20 -23.53
N GLY A 392 7.81 -24.04 -22.56
CA GLY A 392 7.19 -25.36 -22.40
C GLY A 392 8.00 -26.51 -23.01
N GLU A 393 8.84 -26.26 -24.03
CA GLU A 393 9.76 -27.23 -24.63
C GLU A 393 11.15 -27.14 -24.00
N VAL A 394 11.65 -25.91 -23.82
CA VAL A 394 12.92 -25.59 -23.18
C VAL A 394 12.67 -24.82 -21.91
N THR A 395 13.25 -25.28 -20.83
CA THR A 395 13.14 -24.64 -19.50
C THR A 395 14.54 -24.29 -19.02
N VAL A 396 14.73 -23.03 -18.65
CA VAL A 396 15.95 -22.52 -18.02
C VAL A 396 15.69 -22.36 -16.53
N ARG A 397 16.58 -22.88 -15.70
CA ARG A 397 16.53 -22.73 -14.25
C ARG A 397 17.49 -21.63 -13.79
N SER A 398 16.94 -20.66 -13.10
CA SER A 398 17.67 -19.59 -12.42
C SER A 398 17.58 -19.77 -10.92
N ASP A 399 18.72 -19.88 -10.25
CA ASP A 399 18.83 -19.86 -8.79
C ASP A 399 19.36 -18.46 -8.40
N ILE A 400 18.60 -17.73 -7.58
CA ILE A 400 18.92 -16.35 -7.19
C ILE A 400 18.91 -16.27 -5.67
N ASN A 401 20.09 -16.03 -5.09
CA ASN A 401 20.24 -15.86 -3.66
C ASN A 401 20.47 -14.37 -3.38
N THR A 402 19.75 -13.82 -2.41
CA THR A 402 19.94 -12.44 -2.00
C THR A 402 20.12 -12.33 -0.51
N ASP A 403 20.98 -11.42 -0.08
CA ASP A 403 21.16 -11.05 1.31
C ASP A 403 21.23 -9.53 1.46
N LEU A 404 20.59 -9.04 2.52
CA LEU A 404 20.59 -7.64 2.86
C LEU A 404 20.92 -7.50 4.35
N GLY A 405 21.97 -6.76 4.67
CA GLY A 405 22.36 -6.41 6.02
C GLY A 405 22.23 -4.91 6.25
N ARG A 406 21.77 -4.49 7.43
CA ARG A 406 21.73 -3.07 7.78
C ARG A 406 22.05 -2.87 9.26
N LEU A 407 22.92 -1.90 9.51
CA LEU A 407 23.17 -1.34 10.83
C LEU A 407 22.80 0.14 10.83
N TRP A 408 22.12 0.62 11.86
CA TRP A 408 21.73 2.01 11.94
C TRP A 408 21.78 2.56 13.37
N CYS A 409 21.94 3.88 13.46
CA CYS A 409 21.88 4.68 14.67
C CYS A 409 21.05 5.93 14.41
N GLU A 410 20.24 6.35 15.38
CA GLU A 410 19.39 7.54 15.30
C GLU A 410 19.37 8.25 16.66
N TYR A 411 19.70 9.54 16.67
CA TYR A 411 19.59 10.40 17.84
C TYR A 411 18.47 11.39 17.66
N SER A 412 17.55 11.47 18.61
CA SER A 412 16.43 12.40 18.58
C SER A 412 16.33 13.20 19.87
N GLY A 413 15.89 14.47 19.75
CA GLY A 413 15.77 15.35 20.89
C GLY A 413 14.82 16.52 20.67
N ASN A 414 14.56 17.24 21.79
CA ASN A 414 13.73 18.42 21.83
C ASN A 414 14.41 19.54 22.64
N ALA A 415 14.43 20.75 22.08
CA ALA A 415 14.98 21.95 22.73
C ALA A 415 14.04 23.13 22.50
N GLY A 416 13.22 23.49 23.50
CA GLY A 416 12.16 24.50 23.35
C GLY A 416 11.13 24.12 22.28
N GLY A 417 10.91 25.00 21.30
CA GLY A 417 10.04 24.74 20.15
C GLY A 417 10.69 23.89 19.04
N PHE A 418 11.99 23.55 19.16
CA PHE A 418 12.76 22.82 18.17
C PHE A 418 12.80 21.34 18.52
N SER A 419 12.40 20.47 17.57
CA SER A 419 12.51 19.02 17.65
C SER A 419 13.35 18.50 16.50
N TYR A 420 14.22 17.54 16.75
CA TYR A 420 15.13 17.02 15.74
C TYR A 420 15.32 15.50 15.87
N SER A 421 15.60 14.86 14.73
CA SER A 421 16.09 13.49 14.63
C SER A 421 17.16 13.44 13.55
N VAL A 422 18.32 12.91 13.90
CA VAL A 422 19.47 12.73 13.00
C VAL A 422 19.90 11.27 13.11
N GLY A 423 20.02 10.60 11.98
CA GLY A 423 20.39 9.20 11.91
C GLY A 423 21.26 8.88 10.70
N ALA A 424 21.89 7.75 10.76
CA ALA A 424 22.62 7.17 9.65
C ALA A 424 22.50 5.65 9.67
N ALA A 425 22.49 5.05 8.48
CA ALA A 425 22.56 3.60 8.31
C ALA A 425 23.65 3.24 7.30
N MET A 426 24.30 2.09 7.54
CA MET A 426 25.10 1.36 6.56
C MET A 426 24.27 0.16 6.11
N GLU A 427 24.08 0.01 4.80
CA GLU A 427 23.32 -1.07 4.20
C GLU A 427 24.20 -1.83 3.23
N HIS A 428 24.27 -3.13 3.41
CA HIS A 428 24.88 -4.08 2.49
C HIS A 428 23.78 -4.78 1.71
N PHE A 429 23.89 -4.87 0.40
CA PHE A 429 23.05 -5.71 -0.45
C PHE A 429 23.97 -6.62 -1.28
N GLY A 430 23.79 -7.93 -1.10
CA GLY A 430 24.42 -8.97 -1.86
C GLY A 430 23.41 -9.77 -2.66
N TYR A 431 23.78 -10.19 -3.84
CA TYR A 431 23.04 -11.18 -4.61
C TYR A 431 23.99 -12.09 -5.39
N GLU A 432 23.53 -13.29 -5.66
CA GLU A 432 24.29 -14.30 -6.41
C GLU A 432 23.37 -15.00 -7.39
N THR A 433 23.80 -15.08 -8.65
CA THR A 433 23.14 -15.86 -9.70
C THR A 433 24.15 -16.76 -10.39
N LYS A 434 23.71 -17.83 -11.04
CA LYS A 434 24.60 -18.68 -11.84
C LYS A 434 25.18 -17.95 -13.06
N ALA A 435 24.43 -16.98 -13.60
CA ALA A 435 24.82 -16.27 -14.82
C ALA A 435 25.87 -15.19 -14.55
N SER A 436 25.74 -14.42 -13.47
CA SER A 436 26.58 -13.25 -13.17
C SER A 436 27.52 -13.44 -11.96
N GLY A 437 27.39 -14.56 -11.20
CA GLY A 437 28.14 -14.77 -9.97
C GLY A 437 27.64 -13.92 -8.80
N ARG A 438 28.55 -13.64 -7.85
CA ARG A 438 28.24 -12.84 -6.65
C ARG A 438 28.54 -11.36 -6.86
N HIS A 439 27.59 -10.51 -6.45
CA HIS A 439 27.68 -9.05 -6.43
C HIS A 439 27.40 -8.55 -5.02
N ASP A 440 28.22 -7.61 -4.53
CA ASP A 440 28.10 -7.03 -3.20
C ASP A 440 28.22 -5.50 -3.27
N ASN A 441 27.27 -4.80 -2.66
CA ASN A 441 27.21 -3.34 -2.65
C ASN A 441 26.98 -2.81 -1.23
N ILE A 442 27.61 -1.69 -0.88
CA ILE A 442 27.44 -1.02 0.42
C ILE A 442 26.96 0.40 0.17
N TYR A 443 25.89 0.79 0.89
CA TYR A 443 25.26 2.10 0.80
C TYR A 443 25.25 2.80 2.15
N PHE A 444 25.59 4.09 2.14
CA PHE A 444 25.42 4.97 3.29
C PHE A 444 24.12 5.76 3.16
N ARG A 445 23.30 5.73 4.21
CA ARG A 445 21.95 6.31 4.22
C ARG A 445 21.78 7.29 5.39
N PRO A 446 22.03 8.60 5.16
CA PRO A 446 21.76 9.64 6.16
C PRO A 446 20.26 9.96 6.22
N LEU A 447 19.84 10.41 7.42
CA LEU A 447 18.50 10.90 7.72
C LEU A 447 18.63 12.15 8.59
N VAL A 448 17.91 13.22 8.21
CA VAL A 448 17.77 14.44 9.01
C VAL A 448 16.32 14.85 9.02
N GLN A 449 15.75 15.04 10.20
CA GLN A 449 14.38 15.51 10.39
C GLN A 449 14.39 16.65 11.43
N LEU A 450 13.91 17.80 11.04
CA LEU A 450 13.88 19.00 11.87
C LEU A 450 12.44 19.51 11.88
N ASN A 451 11.96 19.94 13.03
CA ASN A 451 10.68 20.61 13.15
C ASN A 451 10.78 21.76 14.15
N TYR A 452 10.27 22.91 13.78
CA TYR A 452 10.15 24.06 14.66
C TYR A 452 8.67 24.44 14.84
N THR A 453 8.20 24.39 16.09
CA THR A 453 6.86 24.76 16.49
C THR A 453 6.85 26.23 16.92
N PHE A 454 6.25 27.13 16.11
CA PHE A 454 6.17 28.55 16.41
C PHE A 454 5.18 28.83 17.55
N ASN A 455 4.05 28.14 17.51
CA ASN A 455 2.97 28.24 18.48
C ASN A 455 2.06 27.00 18.40
N ASP A 456 0.95 27.05 19.13
CA ASP A 456 -0.03 25.95 19.19
C ASP A 456 -0.69 25.61 17.86
N HIS A 457 -0.59 26.45 16.85
CA HIS A 457 -1.28 26.30 15.57
C HIS A 457 -0.33 26.11 14.39
N SER A 458 0.95 26.49 14.52
CA SER A 458 1.85 26.55 13.38
C SER A 458 3.21 25.92 13.65
N SER A 459 3.72 25.21 12.67
CA SER A 459 5.05 24.62 12.66
C SER A 459 5.65 24.60 11.25
N MET A 460 6.97 24.58 11.18
CA MET A 460 7.74 24.37 9.95
C MET A 460 8.61 23.14 10.12
N TYR A 461 8.79 22.38 9.06
CA TYR A 461 9.61 21.18 9.08
C TYR A 461 10.53 21.08 7.86
N PHE A 462 11.66 20.43 8.07
CA PHE A 462 12.61 20.01 7.06
C PHE A 462 12.93 18.54 7.24
N ASN A 463 12.90 17.77 6.15
CA ASN A 463 13.27 16.37 6.14
C ASN A 463 14.23 16.11 4.98
N TYR A 464 15.29 15.37 5.25
CA TYR A 464 16.20 14.82 4.25
C TYR A 464 16.38 13.32 4.51
N SER A 465 16.31 12.52 3.44
CA SER A 465 16.61 11.09 3.51
C SER A 465 17.27 10.56 2.24
N SER A 466 18.10 9.54 2.42
CA SER A 466 18.66 8.74 1.33
C SER A 466 18.18 7.31 1.48
N ASN A 467 17.58 6.75 0.40
CA ASN A 467 17.01 5.41 0.37
C ASN A 467 17.57 4.62 -0.80
N THR A 468 17.75 3.32 -0.61
CA THR A 468 18.19 2.39 -1.63
C THR A 468 17.00 1.55 -2.10
N SER A 469 16.90 1.30 -3.40
CA SER A 469 15.92 0.41 -4.01
C SER A 469 16.65 -0.74 -4.69
N THR A 470 16.36 -1.97 -4.27
CA THR A 470 16.95 -3.18 -4.85
C THR A 470 16.18 -3.62 -6.09
N PRO A 471 16.83 -4.26 -7.08
CA PRO A 471 16.15 -4.87 -8.21
C PRO A 471 15.17 -5.95 -7.72
N LYS A 472 14.11 -6.17 -8.48
CA LYS A 472 13.22 -7.31 -8.24
C LYS A 472 13.89 -8.61 -8.68
N ILE A 473 13.67 -9.67 -7.91
CA ILE A 473 14.24 -10.99 -8.22
C ILE A 473 13.86 -11.45 -9.63
N GLY A 474 12.60 -11.25 -10.06
CA GLY A 474 12.15 -11.60 -11.39
C GLY A 474 12.90 -10.90 -12.54
N TRP A 475 13.45 -9.69 -12.31
CA TRP A 475 14.24 -8.97 -13.32
C TRP A 475 15.65 -9.49 -13.46
N MET A 476 16.18 -10.19 -12.45
CA MET A 476 17.53 -10.75 -12.42
C MET A 476 17.61 -12.20 -12.92
N GLY A 477 16.45 -12.84 -13.24
CA GLY A 477 16.40 -14.19 -13.80
C GLY A 477 16.82 -14.26 -15.28
N ASP A 478 16.50 -15.39 -15.92
CA ASP A 478 16.79 -15.65 -17.35
C ASP A 478 15.53 -15.67 -18.21
N ALA A 479 14.46 -15.02 -17.75
CA ALA A 479 13.19 -15.01 -18.47
C ALA A 479 13.23 -14.06 -19.67
N SER A 480 12.52 -14.44 -20.75
CA SER A 480 12.26 -13.57 -21.89
C SER A 480 10.84 -13.78 -22.39
N TYR A 481 10.24 -12.74 -22.97
CA TYR A 481 8.92 -12.82 -23.58
C TYR A 481 8.74 -11.78 -24.68
N TYR A 482 7.87 -12.06 -25.65
CA TYR A 482 7.51 -11.12 -26.70
C TYR A 482 6.49 -10.10 -26.19
N LYS A 483 6.76 -8.83 -26.43
CA LYS A 483 5.88 -7.69 -26.19
C LYS A 483 5.09 -7.32 -27.44
N ASP A 484 5.73 -7.57 -28.61
CA ASP A 484 5.15 -7.51 -29.96
C ASP A 484 5.88 -8.50 -30.86
N ASP A 485 5.50 -8.70 -32.13
CA ASP A 485 6.02 -9.75 -33.02
C ASP A 485 7.54 -9.65 -33.29
N LYS A 486 8.12 -8.46 -33.21
CA LYS A 486 9.56 -8.22 -33.36
C LYS A 486 10.19 -7.54 -32.15
N TRP A 487 9.48 -7.46 -31.05
CA TRP A 487 9.93 -6.82 -29.82
C TRP A 487 10.00 -7.83 -28.67
N LEU A 488 11.22 -8.18 -28.25
CA LEU A 488 11.51 -9.14 -27.18
C LEU A 488 12.05 -8.42 -25.93
N VAL A 489 11.47 -8.70 -24.79
CA VAL A 489 11.96 -8.27 -23.47
C VAL A 489 12.85 -9.35 -22.88
N ARG A 490 14.00 -8.97 -22.33
CA ARG A 490 14.96 -9.85 -21.64
C ARG A 490 15.25 -9.37 -20.24
N SER A 491 15.41 -10.30 -19.31
CA SER A 491 15.93 -10.04 -17.96
C SER A 491 17.40 -9.60 -17.99
N ASN A 492 17.85 -9.02 -16.87
CA ASN A 492 19.25 -8.60 -16.69
C ASN A 492 19.78 -9.04 -15.32
N PRO A 493 20.62 -10.08 -15.27
CA PRO A 493 21.18 -10.56 -14.00
C PRO A 493 22.25 -9.63 -13.40
N GLU A 494 22.66 -8.57 -14.11
CA GLU A 494 23.69 -7.61 -13.68
C GLU A 494 23.10 -6.34 -13.04
N LEU A 495 21.79 -6.32 -12.76
CA LEU A 495 21.13 -5.17 -12.16
C LEU A 495 21.62 -4.89 -10.75
N GLU A 496 21.91 -3.62 -10.48
CA GLU A 496 22.31 -3.12 -9.18
C GLU A 496 21.19 -2.32 -8.50
N SER A 497 21.32 -2.12 -7.20
CA SER A 497 20.45 -1.21 -6.46
C SER A 497 20.72 0.23 -6.86
N TYR A 498 19.69 1.06 -6.86
CA TYR A 498 19.80 2.50 -7.10
C TYR A 498 19.43 3.33 -5.88
N THR A 499 19.95 4.54 -5.80
CA THR A 499 19.74 5.44 -4.67
C THR A 499 18.72 6.53 -4.99
N THR A 500 17.80 6.77 -4.06
CA THR A 500 16.89 7.92 -4.08
C THR A 500 17.22 8.84 -2.90
N ARG A 501 17.54 10.10 -3.17
CA ARG A 501 17.75 11.15 -2.17
C ARG A 501 16.59 12.12 -2.26
N ASP A 502 15.97 12.46 -1.14
CA ASP A 502 14.89 13.42 -1.11
C ASP A 502 15.04 14.45 0.01
N ALA A 503 14.72 15.70 -0.32
CA ALA A 503 14.68 16.82 0.61
C ALA A 503 13.32 17.50 0.53
N ARG A 504 12.70 17.74 1.69
CA ARG A 504 11.39 18.36 1.80
C ARG A 504 11.41 19.46 2.85
N VAL A 505 10.81 20.60 2.49
CA VAL A 505 10.50 21.68 3.42
C VAL A 505 8.99 21.92 3.37
N GLY A 506 8.36 22.12 4.52
CA GLY A 506 6.93 22.38 4.57
C GLY A 506 6.53 23.18 5.80
N TYR A 507 5.37 23.77 5.70
CA TYR A 507 4.72 24.52 6.78
C TYR A 507 3.37 23.89 7.07
N SER A 508 2.96 23.90 8.31
CA SER A 508 1.64 23.41 8.71
C SER A 508 0.97 24.40 9.63
N TYR A 509 -0.28 24.70 9.33
CA TYR A 509 -1.18 25.47 10.17
C TYR A 509 -2.44 24.67 10.48
N ASN A 510 -2.86 24.66 11.73
CA ASN A 510 -4.03 23.90 12.17
C ASN A 510 -4.77 24.64 13.29
N ASN A 511 -6.06 24.86 13.07
CA ASN A 511 -6.99 25.32 14.10
C ASN A 511 -8.30 24.50 14.06
N SER A 512 -9.37 24.94 14.72
CA SER A 512 -10.63 24.19 14.81
C SER A 512 -11.37 24.01 13.49
N TRP A 513 -11.17 24.91 12.51
CA TRP A 513 -11.91 24.94 11.25
C TRP A 513 -11.03 24.81 10.01
N LEU A 514 -9.70 25.06 10.12
CA LEU A 514 -8.75 25.04 9.01
C LEU A 514 -7.51 24.22 9.36
N TYR A 515 -7.13 23.31 8.47
CA TYR A 515 -5.82 22.69 8.40
C TYR A 515 -5.24 22.92 7.02
N ILE A 516 -4.01 23.41 6.92
CA ILE A 516 -3.25 23.55 5.68
C ILE A 516 -1.83 23.04 5.88
N ASN A 517 -1.28 22.42 4.84
CA ASN A 517 0.08 21.90 4.81
C ASN A 517 0.69 22.09 3.41
N PRO A 518 1.18 23.30 3.06
CA PRO A 518 1.99 23.48 1.89
C PRO A 518 3.37 22.86 2.10
N TYR A 519 3.93 22.26 1.04
CA TYR A 519 5.30 21.77 1.06
C TYR A 519 5.93 21.81 -0.32
N PHE A 520 7.26 21.88 -0.30
CA PHE A 520 8.14 21.75 -1.45
C PHE A 520 8.99 20.51 -1.26
N LEU A 521 9.13 19.70 -2.29
CA LEU A 521 9.91 18.45 -2.30
C LEU A 521 10.79 18.44 -3.54
N ILE A 522 12.04 18.13 -3.36
CA ILE A 522 12.94 17.73 -4.44
C ILE A 522 13.43 16.32 -4.17
N TYR A 523 13.43 15.46 -5.18
CA TYR A 523 14.10 14.15 -5.09
C TYR A 523 14.94 13.89 -6.33
N HIS A 524 16.01 13.13 -6.11
CA HIS A 524 16.95 12.69 -7.12
C HIS A 524 17.10 11.18 -7.01
N LYS A 525 16.92 10.47 -8.13
CA LYS A 525 17.25 9.05 -8.27
C LYS A 525 18.50 8.94 -9.11
N ASP A 526 19.49 8.31 -8.56
CA ASP A 526 20.81 8.11 -9.13
C ASP A 526 20.96 6.65 -9.53
N ASN A 527 21.39 6.38 -10.76
CA ASN A 527 21.54 5.02 -11.31
C ASN A 527 20.22 4.23 -11.38
N GLN A 528 19.09 4.92 -11.68
CA GLN A 528 17.77 4.29 -11.76
C GLN A 528 17.75 3.20 -12.83
N ILE A 529 17.13 2.07 -12.51
CA ILE A 529 16.87 1.00 -13.49
C ILE A 529 15.80 1.51 -14.45
N ILE A 530 16.14 1.49 -15.75
CA ILE A 530 15.26 1.90 -16.86
C ILE A 530 15.47 0.97 -18.05
N PRO A 531 14.45 0.76 -18.91
CA PRO A 531 14.59 -0.04 -20.13
C PRO A 531 15.49 0.63 -21.15
N ILE A 532 16.40 -0.17 -21.71
CA ILE A 532 17.28 0.16 -22.83
C ILE A 532 16.88 -0.69 -24.02
N PHE A 533 16.95 -0.08 -25.20
CA PHE A 533 16.63 -0.74 -26.45
C PHE A 533 17.88 -1.00 -27.28
N SER A 534 17.94 -2.17 -27.90
CA SER A 534 19.00 -2.55 -28.84
C SER A 534 18.42 -3.36 -30.00
N HIS A 535 19.16 -3.37 -31.14
CA HIS A 535 18.76 -4.10 -32.36
C HIS A 535 19.74 -5.22 -32.62
N THR A 536 19.27 -6.45 -32.73
CA THR A 536 20.07 -7.63 -33.03
C THR A 536 19.19 -8.67 -33.72
N ASP A 537 19.73 -9.35 -34.74
CA ASP A 537 19.07 -10.46 -35.42
C ASP A 537 17.67 -10.17 -35.95
N GLY A 538 17.41 -8.94 -36.39
CA GLY A 538 16.13 -8.53 -36.92
C GLY A 538 15.03 -8.36 -35.85
N LEU A 539 15.41 -8.29 -34.56
CA LEU A 539 14.54 -8.02 -33.43
C LEU A 539 14.92 -6.74 -32.72
N LEU A 540 13.96 -6.09 -32.12
CA LEU A 540 14.11 -5.07 -31.08
C LEU A 540 14.17 -5.75 -29.71
N PHE A 541 15.27 -5.55 -29.00
CA PHE A 541 15.41 -6.01 -27.61
C PHE A 541 15.19 -4.89 -26.63
N GLU A 542 14.42 -5.17 -25.60
CA GLU A 542 14.26 -4.33 -24.41
C GLU A 542 14.91 -5.05 -23.23
N ARG A 543 15.79 -4.37 -22.51
CA ARG A 543 16.44 -4.88 -21.30
C ARG A 543 16.54 -3.76 -20.26
N ASP A 544 16.19 -4.05 -19.04
CA ASP A 544 16.37 -3.11 -17.93
C ASP A 544 17.86 -2.94 -17.58
N GLU A 545 18.31 -1.69 -17.42
CA GLU A 545 19.70 -1.36 -17.06
C GLU A 545 19.76 -0.20 -16.04
N ASN A 546 20.83 -0.17 -15.26
CA ASN A 546 21.17 0.91 -14.36
C ASN A 546 21.78 2.09 -15.11
N SER A 547 20.96 2.91 -15.76
CA SER A 547 21.44 4.01 -16.63
C SER A 547 20.66 5.31 -16.48
N GLY A 548 19.59 5.33 -15.67
CA GLY A 548 18.72 6.48 -15.50
C GLY A 548 19.14 7.43 -14.38
N ASN A 549 19.09 8.75 -14.64
CA ASN A 549 19.19 9.78 -13.63
C ASN A 549 17.93 10.64 -13.64
N MET A 550 17.17 10.62 -12.55
CA MET A 550 15.90 11.32 -12.44
C MET A 550 15.97 12.41 -11.37
N ILE A 551 15.56 13.62 -11.74
CA ILE A 551 15.29 14.70 -10.80
C ILE A 551 13.80 15.08 -10.87
N ALA A 552 13.19 15.31 -9.71
CA ALA A 552 11.83 15.80 -9.65
C ALA A 552 11.68 16.89 -8.60
N VAL A 553 10.94 17.93 -8.98
CA VAL A 553 10.58 19.06 -8.13
C VAL A 553 9.07 19.08 -8.01
N MET A 554 8.58 19.07 -6.78
CA MET A 554 7.15 19.09 -6.48
C MET A 554 6.81 20.20 -5.51
N ALA A 555 5.74 20.93 -5.82
CA ALA A 555 5.11 21.88 -4.90
C ALA A 555 3.68 21.41 -4.63
N ALA A 556 3.31 21.23 -3.39
CA ALA A 556 2.00 20.72 -3.03
C ALA A 556 1.34 21.54 -1.92
N LEU A 557 0.01 21.60 -1.98
CA LEU A 557 -0.86 22.19 -0.97
C LEU A 557 -1.91 21.16 -0.56
N GLY A 558 -1.80 20.68 0.66
CA GLY A 558 -2.84 19.87 1.30
C GLY A 558 -3.64 20.70 2.29
N GLY A 559 -4.96 20.56 2.31
CA GLY A 559 -5.77 21.31 3.25
C GLY A 559 -7.14 20.68 3.51
N ARG A 560 -7.69 21.02 4.67
CA ARG A 560 -9.07 20.70 5.05
C ARG A 560 -9.70 21.90 5.72
N ILE A 561 -10.88 22.27 5.24
CA ILE A 561 -11.66 23.39 5.78
C ILE A 561 -13.03 22.89 6.25
N LYS A 562 -13.49 23.38 7.40
CA LYS A 562 -14.85 23.23 7.91
C LYS A 562 -15.52 24.59 7.84
N PRO A 563 -16.22 24.92 6.73
CA PRO A 563 -16.67 26.28 6.44
C PRO A 563 -17.79 26.75 7.40
N PHE A 564 -18.50 25.80 8.02
CA PHE A 564 -19.63 26.10 8.89
C PHE A 564 -19.42 25.54 10.29
N ARG A 565 -19.72 26.35 11.31
CA ARG A 565 -19.57 25.94 12.70
C ARG A 565 -20.66 24.94 13.15
N ASN A 566 -21.88 25.09 12.62
CA ASN A 566 -23.05 24.30 13.03
C ASN A 566 -23.44 23.22 12.03
N ILE A 567 -22.87 23.22 10.84
CA ILE A 567 -23.11 22.20 9.83
C ILE A 567 -21.86 21.31 9.76
N PRO A 568 -21.96 20.01 9.97
CA PRO A 568 -20.80 19.10 9.95
C PRO A 568 -20.37 18.80 8.51
N LEU A 569 -19.98 19.85 7.79
CA LEU A 569 -19.49 19.82 6.43
C LEU A 569 -17.98 20.08 6.42
N SER A 570 -17.23 19.33 5.66
CA SER A 570 -15.79 19.55 5.43
C SER A 570 -15.44 19.39 3.98
N LEU A 571 -14.52 20.25 3.52
CA LEU A 571 -13.88 20.16 2.21
C LEU A 571 -12.40 19.85 2.43
N THR A 572 -11.92 18.75 1.85
CA THR A 572 -10.49 18.41 1.80
C THR A 572 -10.02 18.62 0.38
N VAL A 573 -8.90 19.33 0.23
CA VAL A 573 -8.27 19.61 -1.07
C VAL A 573 -6.80 19.23 -0.99
N TYR A 574 -6.30 18.63 -2.05
CA TYR A 574 -4.88 18.43 -2.27
C TYR A 574 -4.57 18.83 -3.72
N ALA A 575 -3.64 19.73 -3.91
CA ALA A 575 -3.15 20.15 -5.21
C ALA A 575 -1.63 19.97 -5.26
N MET A 576 -1.11 19.49 -6.38
CA MET A 576 0.33 19.26 -6.56
C MET A 576 0.76 19.64 -7.97
N TYR A 577 1.76 20.50 -8.03
CA TYR A 577 2.56 20.72 -9.23
C TYR A 577 3.77 19.79 -9.20
N ASN A 578 4.10 19.20 -10.34
CA ASN A 578 5.18 18.23 -10.52
C ASN A 578 5.96 18.56 -11.78
N ASP A 579 7.28 18.75 -11.65
CA ASP A 579 8.24 18.87 -12.76
C ASP A 579 9.26 17.73 -12.60
N GLN A 580 9.26 16.80 -13.56
CA GLN A 580 10.15 15.64 -13.55
C GLN A 580 11.01 15.65 -14.81
N ARG A 581 12.28 15.23 -14.65
CA ARG A 581 13.22 15.02 -15.73
C ARG A 581 13.99 13.74 -15.48
N LEU A 582 14.07 12.90 -16.50
CA LEU A 582 14.84 11.66 -16.51
C LEU A 582 15.79 11.73 -17.71
N THR A 583 17.08 11.55 -17.46
CA THR A 583 18.12 11.42 -18.49
C THR A 583 18.66 10.01 -18.50
N GLY A 584 19.11 9.53 -19.67
CA GLY A 584 19.60 8.18 -19.88
C GLY A 584 18.65 7.31 -20.70
N GLY A 585 19.09 6.13 -21.08
CA GLY A 585 18.30 5.19 -21.87
C GLY A 585 18.07 5.58 -23.33
N GLY A 586 18.89 6.46 -23.89
CA GLY A 586 18.81 6.88 -25.30
C GLY A 586 17.72 7.92 -25.58
N ALA A 587 16.85 8.27 -24.59
CA ALA A 587 15.83 9.31 -24.76
C ALA A 587 15.58 10.04 -23.45
N ASP A 588 15.89 11.32 -23.41
CA ASP A 588 15.59 12.18 -22.28
C ASP A 588 14.08 12.43 -22.17
N ARG A 589 13.55 12.37 -20.96
CA ARG A 589 12.12 12.52 -20.68
C ARG A 589 11.91 13.68 -19.73
N SER A 590 10.93 14.53 -20.04
CA SER A 590 10.53 15.60 -19.12
C SER A 590 9.02 15.77 -19.11
N VAL A 591 8.47 16.07 -17.94
CA VAL A 591 7.02 16.30 -17.80
C VAL A 591 6.75 17.34 -16.72
N LYS A 592 5.88 18.29 -17.04
CA LYS A 592 5.28 19.24 -16.09
C LYS A 592 3.80 18.97 -15.99
N SER A 593 3.27 18.90 -14.79
CA SER A 593 1.88 18.53 -14.59
C SER A 593 1.32 19.13 -13.30
N LEU A 594 0.04 19.49 -13.35
CA LEU A 594 -0.78 19.82 -12.20
C LEU A 594 -1.84 18.74 -12.01
N GLY A 595 -2.01 18.28 -10.79
CA GLY A 595 -3.04 17.33 -10.42
C GLY A 595 -3.48 17.53 -8.99
N GLY A 596 -4.45 16.73 -8.53
CA GLY A 596 -4.93 16.84 -7.16
C GLY A 596 -6.24 16.14 -6.91
N MET A 597 -6.82 16.40 -5.74
CA MET A 597 -8.06 15.78 -5.28
C MET A 597 -8.90 16.81 -4.53
N ALA A 598 -10.20 16.75 -4.73
CA ALA A 598 -11.18 17.44 -3.89
C ALA A 598 -12.18 16.43 -3.31
N MET A 599 -12.47 16.54 -2.02
CA MET A 599 -13.42 15.68 -1.33
C MET A 599 -14.32 16.52 -0.43
N LEU A 600 -15.61 16.46 -0.71
CA LEU A 600 -16.65 17.08 0.09
C LEU A 600 -17.32 16.02 0.96
N ARG A 601 -17.43 16.27 2.27
CA ARG A 601 -18.02 15.34 3.22
C ARG A 601 -18.98 16.01 4.16
N TYR A 602 -20.17 15.44 4.27
CA TYR A 602 -21.15 15.74 5.33
C TYR A 602 -21.14 14.63 6.38
N SER A 603 -21.07 15.02 7.66
CA SER A 603 -20.85 14.12 8.80
C SER A 603 -21.93 14.23 9.86
N GLY A 604 -23.19 13.95 9.50
CA GLY A 604 -24.33 13.99 10.43
C GLY A 604 -24.34 12.83 11.44
N LYS A 605 -25.19 12.93 12.46
CA LYS A 605 -25.29 11.91 13.52
C LYS A 605 -25.76 10.54 13.01
N LYS A 606 -26.71 10.51 12.08
CA LYS A 606 -27.30 9.29 11.50
C LYS A 606 -26.91 9.08 10.03
N TRP A 607 -26.71 10.16 9.29
CA TRP A 607 -26.43 10.16 7.86
C TRP A 607 -25.05 10.72 7.57
N THR A 608 -24.37 10.13 6.63
CA THR A 608 -23.10 10.62 6.07
C THR A 608 -23.22 10.66 4.56
N ALA A 609 -22.65 11.69 3.95
CA ALA A 609 -22.52 11.79 2.51
C ALA A 609 -21.09 12.21 2.17
N GLU A 610 -20.54 11.63 1.12
CA GLU A 610 -19.20 11.92 0.66
C GLU A 610 -19.18 11.95 -0.87
N ALA A 611 -18.51 12.93 -1.45
CA ALA A 611 -18.20 12.98 -2.87
C ALA A 611 -16.73 13.33 -3.05
N MET A 612 -16.05 12.65 -3.95
CA MET A 612 -14.63 12.87 -4.21
C MET A 612 -14.36 12.82 -5.71
N TYR A 613 -13.45 13.65 -6.16
CA TYR A 613 -12.88 13.61 -7.50
C TYR A 613 -11.38 13.80 -7.45
N ASN A 614 -10.66 12.94 -8.16
CA ASN A 614 -9.21 12.98 -8.36
C ASN A 614 -8.90 13.45 -9.78
N LEU A 615 -8.15 14.54 -9.89
CA LEU A 615 -7.56 15.03 -11.13
C LEU A 615 -6.16 14.43 -11.27
N PRO A 616 -5.94 13.48 -12.19
CA PRO A 616 -4.65 12.83 -12.34
C PRO A 616 -3.60 13.79 -12.87
N PHE A 617 -2.37 13.64 -12.44
CA PHE A 617 -1.21 14.29 -13.04
C PHE A 617 -0.47 13.34 -13.97
N LYS A 618 0.33 13.90 -14.87
CA LYS A 618 1.28 13.13 -15.68
C LYS A 618 2.55 12.88 -14.89
N SER A 619 3.17 11.73 -15.11
CA SER A 619 4.45 11.33 -14.52
C SER A 619 5.30 10.59 -15.54
N ILE A 620 6.61 10.61 -15.35
CA ILE A 620 7.53 9.77 -16.14
C ILE A 620 7.25 8.32 -15.78
N SER A 621 7.06 7.48 -16.80
CA SER A 621 6.98 6.02 -16.74
C SER A 621 8.29 5.39 -17.24
N ASP A 622 8.34 4.06 -17.26
CA ASP A 622 9.54 3.32 -17.65
C ASP A 622 10.03 3.69 -19.08
N ILE A 623 9.10 3.83 -20.03
CA ILE A 623 9.44 4.16 -21.43
C ILE A 623 8.97 5.54 -21.90
N GLY A 624 8.22 6.27 -21.09
CA GLY A 624 7.61 7.52 -21.56
C GLY A 624 6.96 8.35 -20.47
N ILE A 625 5.77 8.85 -20.75
CA ILE A 625 4.95 9.68 -19.90
C ILE A 625 3.59 9.02 -19.73
N SER A 626 3.24 8.70 -18.51
CA SER A 626 1.92 8.15 -18.17
C SER A 626 1.03 9.23 -17.55
N LYS A 627 -0.28 9.14 -17.82
CA LYS A 627 -1.33 9.87 -17.14
C LYS A 627 -2.20 8.87 -16.39
N GLY A 628 -2.26 9.02 -15.07
CA GLY A 628 -3.07 8.19 -14.20
C GLY A 628 -4.58 8.32 -14.46
N GLU A 629 -5.36 7.56 -13.71
CA GLU A 629 -6.81 7.56 -13.87
C GLU A 629 -7.47 8.80 -13.25
N ASN A 630 -8.55 9.25 -13.86
CA ASN A 630 -9.52 10.13 -13.23
C ASN A 630 -10.47 9.25 -12.39
N TYR A 631 -10.40 9.38 -11.09
CA TYR A 631 -11.24 8.62 -10.17
C TYR A 631 -12.21 9.55 -9.44
N GLY A 632 -13.49 9.20 -9.46
CA GLY A 632 -14.49 9.91 -8.70
C GLY A 632 -15.53 8.96 -8.13
N TYR A 633 -16.11 9.34 -7.02
CA TYR A 633 -17.24 8.62 -6.41
C TYR A 633 -18.10 9.55 -5.58
N PHE A 634 -19.31 9.09 -5.31
CA PHE A 634 -20.15 9.58 -4.23
C PHE A 634 -20.74 8.41 -3.44
N GLU A 635 -20.96 8.61 -2.15
CA GLU A 635 -21.52 7.62 -1.23
C GLU A 635 -22.47 8.29 -0.25
N PHE A 636 -23.58 7.63 0.01
CA PHE A 636 -24.50 7.95 1.11
C PHE A 636 -24.57 6.76 2.04
N ALA A 637 -24.51 7.00 3.34
CA ALA A 637 -24.63 5.92 4.30
C ALA A 637 -25.44 6.34 5.53
N ARG A 638 -26.14 5.35 6.12
CA ARG A 638 -26.94 5.50 7.33
C ARG A 638 -26.41 4.60 8.43
N ARG A 639 -26.26 5.16 9.60
CA ARG A 639 -26.00 4.41 10.83
C ARG A 639 -27.30 3.97 11.47
N ILE A 640 -27.43 2.66 11.73
CA ILE A 640 -28.57 2.01 12.38
C ILE A 640 -28.09 1.50 13.73
N GLY A 641 -28.60 2.12 14.79
CA GLY A 641 -28.11 1.86 16.14
C GLY A 641 -26.63 2.23 16.32
N LYS A 642 -25.90 1.44 17.14
CA LYS A 642 -24.48 1.67 17.44
C LYS A 642 -23.54 0.82 16.58
N ASN A 643 -24.04 -0.27 16.02
CA ASN A 643 -23.23 -1.37 15.50
C ASN A 643 -23.30 -1.54 13.99
N LEU A 644 -24.34 -1.03 13.31
CA LEU A 644 -24.57 -1.26 11.90
C LEU A 644 -24.52 0.05 11.10
N ARG A 645 -23.78 0.06 9.99
CA ARG A 645 -23.82 1.10 8.96
C ARG A 645 -24.11 0.46 7.61
N ILE A 646 -25.09 0.98 6.89
CA ILE A 646 -25.45 0.57 5.54
C ILE A 646 -25.26 1.79 4.64
N GLY A 647 -24.68 1.59 3.48
CA GLY A 647 -24.46 2.66 2.50
C GLY A 647 -24.66 2.17 1.07
N ALA A 648 -24.83 3.14 0.20
CA ALA A 648 -24.82 2.97 -1.25
C ALA A 648 -24.03 4.09 -1.88
N GLY A 649 -23.29 3.79 -2.93
CA GLY A 649 -22.48 4.74 -3.64
C GLY A 649 -22.32 4.37 -5.11
N MET A 650 -21.70 5.28 -5.85
CA MET A 650 -21.38 5.08 -7.25
C MET A 650 -19.95 5.51 -7.50
N ARG A 651 -19.19 4.69 -8.24
CA ARG A 651 -17.86 5.00 -8.76
C ARG A 651 -17.93 5.32 -10.24
N TYR A 652 -16.99 6.12 -10.71
CA TYR A 652 -16.90 6.58 -12.11
C TYR A 652 -18.26 7.09 -12.63
N PRO A 653 -18.90 8.06 -11.92
CA PRO A 653 -20.20 8.57 -12.32
C PRO A 653 -20.11 9.22 -13.70
N PHE A 654 -20.87 8.69 -14.68
CA PHE A 654 -21.00 9.15 -16.06
C PHE A 654 -19.79 8.92 -16.98
N TYR A 655 -18.67 8.38 -16.49
CA TYR A 655 -17.48 8.03 -17.29
C TYR A 655 -16.93 6.65 -16.89
N HIS A 656 -16.06 6.08 -17.68
CA HIS A 656 -15.37 4.81 -17.39
C HIS A 656 -13.93 5.04 -16.97
N TRP A 657 -13.34 4.02 -16.34
CA TRP A 657 -11.92 4.00 -16.02
C TRP A 657 -11.09 4.13 -17.31
N LYS A 658 -10.08 5.02 -17.28
CA LYS A 658 -9.18 5.28 -18.39
C LYS A 658 -7.82 5.71 -17.87
N VAL A 659 -6.75 5.16 -18.48
CA VAL A 659 -5.36 5.59 -18.32
C VAL A 659 -4.71 5.70 -19.68
N SER A 660 -3.66 6.51 -19.81
CA SER A 660 -2.91 6.64 -21.06
C SER A 660 -1.43 6.75 -20.80
N GLU A 661 -0.64 6.29 -21.79
CA GLU A 661 0.81 6.37 -21.79
C GLU A 661 1.29 6.70 -23.19
N GLU A 662 2.34 7.51 -23.29
CA GLU A 662 3.00 7.88 -24.55
C GLU A 662 4.51 7.90 -24.34
N THR A 663 5.27 7.37 -25.30
CA THR A 663 6.75 7.44 -25.27
C THR A 663 7.22 8.88 -25.47
N ALA A 664 8.41 9.18 -24.93
CA ALA A 664 9.04 10.50 -25.14
C ALA A 664 9.52 10.65 -26.58
N PRO A 665 9.58 11.87 -27.12
CA PRO A 665 10.20 12.14 -28.39
C PRO A 665 11.66 11.67 -28.44
N GLY A 666 12.06 11.03 -29.54
CA GLY A 666 13.42 10.48 -29.71
C GLY A 666 13.62 9.10 -29.07
N SER A 667 12.58 8.49 -28.51
CA SER A 667 12.62 7.10 -28.08
C SER A 667 12.76 6.17 -29.29
N PRO A 668 13.53 5.06 -29.19
CA PRO A 668 13.61 4.02 -30.22
C PRO A 668 12.26 3.37 -30.55
N VAL A 669 11.28 3.52 -29.68
CA VAL A 669 9.91 3.07 -29.87
C VAL A 669 8.99 4.28 -29.74
N THR A 670 8.14 4.50 -30.73
CA THR A 670 7.01 5.43 -30.63
C THR A 670 5.77 4.65 -30.23
N MET A 671 5.26 4.89 -29.04
CA MET A 671 4.05 4.25 -28.52
C MET A 671 3.10 5.29 -27.94
N LYS A 672 1.83 5.14 -28.25
CA LYS A 672 0.74 5.88 -27.59
C LYS A 672 -0.38 4.92 -27.32
N ASN A 673 -0.63 4.63 -26.06
CA ASN A 673 -1.70 3.72 -25.67
C ASN A 673 -2.74 4.40 -24.80
N THR A 674 -3.96 3.86 -24.86
CA THR A 674 -5.07 4.22 -24.01
C THR A 674 -5.77 2.93 -23.56
N SER A 675 -5.65 2.62 -22.29
CA SER A 675 -6.39 1.52 -21.68
C SER A 675 -7.73 2.02 -21.14
N ARG A 676 -8.80 1.26 -21.38
CA ARG A 676 -10.15 1.55 -20.91
C ARG A 676 -10.79 0.32 -20.28
N MET A 677 -11.81 0.54 -19.44
CA MET A 677 -12.59 -0.51 -18.78
C MET A 677 -14.05 -0.05 -18.73
N THR A 678 -14.85 -0.48 -19.72
CA THR A 678 -16.21 0.06 -19.94
C THR A 678 -17.19 -0.37 -18.86
N SER A 679 -17.04 -1.57 -18.29
CA SER A 679 -17.86 -2.06 -17.17
C SER A 679 -17.72 -1.28 -15.87
N GLN A 680 -16.68 -0.45 -15.74
CA GLN A 680 -16.48 0.39 -14.55
C GLN A 680 -17.32 1.68 -14.58
N LYS A 681 -17.97 2.00 -15.70
CA LYS A 681 -18.86 3.18 -15.77
C LYS A 681 -20.07 3.00 -14.84
N ASN A 682 -20.35 4.00 -14.01
CA ASN A 682 -21.48 4.01 -13.08
C ASN A 682 -21.54 2.77 -12.17
N THR A 683 -20.40 2.32 -11.66
CA THR A 683 -20.35 1.16 -10.77
C THR A 683 -21.06 1.46 -9.45
N VAL A 684 -22.23 0.89 -9.24
CA VAL A 684 -23.03 1.03 -8.02
C VAL A 684 -22.57 0.01 -6.99
N ILE A 685 -22.25 0.50 -5.79
CA ILE A 685 -21.71 -0.30 -4.68
C ILE A 685 -22.64 -0.19 -3.49
N LEU A 686 -22.94 -1.34 -2.89
CA LEU A 686 -23.57 -1.44 -1.59
C LEU A 686 -22.53 -1.72 -0.53
N THR A 687 -22.66 -1.05 0.62
CA THR A 687 -21.74 -1.22 1.75
C THR A 687 -22.52 -1.63 3.00
N CYS A 688 -21.97 -2.59 3.76
CA CYS A 688 -22.49 -3.03 5.04
C CYS A 688 -21.34 -3.22 6.02
N VAL A 689 -21.30 -2.41 7.06
CA VAL A 689 -20.30 -2.52 8.13
C VAL A 689 -21.03 -2.84 9.44
N TYR A 690 -20.73 -4.00 10.01
CA TYR A 690 -21.27 -4.42 11.30
C TYR A 690 -20.14 -4.63 12.29
N ASN A 691 -20.27 -4.05 13.46
CA ASN A 691 -19.32 -4.17 14.56
C ASN A 691 -20.02 -4.54 15.85
N PHE A 692 -19.68 -5.67 16.42
CA PHE A 692 -20.14 -6.13 17.70
C PHE A 692 -18.96 -6.34 18.65
N SER A 693 -19.04 -5.81 19.86
CA SER A 693 -18.03 -6.01 20.89
C SER A 693 -18.66 -6.14 22.28
N TYR A 694 -18.07 -6.98 23.11
CA TYR A 694 -18.49 -7.19 24.49
C TYR A 694 -17.27 -7.26 25.43
N GLY A 695 -17.45 -6.93 26.71
CA GLY A 695 -16.43 -7.03 27.75
C GLY A 695 -15.94 -5.71 28.32
N LYS A 696 -14.88 -5.73 29.15
CA LYS A 696 -14.30 -4.59 29.89
C LYS A 696 -12.94 -4.16 29.33
N LYS A 697 -12.59 -2.86 29.34
CA LYS A 697 -11.37 -2.29 28.72
C LYS A 697 -10.07 -2.63 29.47
N VAL A 698 -9.02 -3.12 28.77
CA VAL A 698 -7.65 -3.39 29.28
C VAL A 698 -6.58 -2.97 28.23
N ARG A 699 -5.30 -2.90 28.62
CA ARG A 699 -4.17 -2.34 27.85
C ARG A 699 -3.75 -3.14 26.60
N ALA A 700 -3.40 -2.45 25.50
CA ALA A 700 -2.86 -3.02 24.25
C ALA A 700 -1.34 -2.84 24.11
N VAL A 701 -0.69 -3.76 23.39
CA VAL A 701 0.73 -3.71 22.99
C VAL A 701 0.86 -3.14 21.60
N SER A 702 1.87 -2.30 21.39
CA SER A 702 2.30 -1.84 20.07
C SER A 702 3.65 -2.43 19.71
N LYS A 703 3.81 -2.93 18.48
CA LYS A 703 5.10 -3.35 17.92
C LYS A 703 5.84 -2.11 17.44
N LYS A 704 7.16 -2.09 17.63
CA LYS A 704 8.01 -0.96 17.28
C LYS A 704 8.91 -1.23 16.07
N ILE A 705 8.84 -2.43 15.51
CA ILE A 705 9.64 -2.89 14.39
C ILE A 705 8.70 -3.34 13.27
N ASN A 706 9.05 -2.99 12.02
CA ASN A 706 8.29 -3.34 10.82
C ASN A 706 9.16 -4.17 9.88
N ASN A 707 8.79 -5.44 9.66
CA ASN A 707 9.41 -6.33 8.71
C ASN A 707 8.36 -7.03 7.87
N SER A 708 8.52 -7.00 6.58
CA SER A 708 7.74 -7.80 5.62
C SER A 708 8.59 -8.08 4.39
N ASP A 709 8.34 -9.20 3.76
CA ASP A 709 8.80 -9.50 2.41
C ASP A 709 7.56 -9.51 1.50
N SER A 710 7.55 -8.66 0.49
CA SER A 710 6.46 -8.52 -0.48
C SER A 710 6.87 -8.88 -1.90
N ASP A 711 8.15 -9.22 -2.11
CA ASP A 711 8.65 -9.63 -3.43
C ASP A 711 8.32 -11.10 -3.68
N SER A 712 7.37 -11.37 -4.57
CA SER A 712 6.93 -12.72 -4.94
C SER A 712 7.91 -13.47 -5.83
N GLY A 713 8.95 -12.81 -6.33
CA GLY A 713 9.88 -13.38 -7.31
C GLY A 713 9.26 -13.59 -8.71
N LEU A 714 8.08 -13.04 -9.00
CA LEU A 714 7.49 -13.05 -10.34
C LEU A 714 8.09 -11.96 -11.23
N PHE A 715 8.29 -12.30 -12.51
CA PHE A 715 8.78 -11.41 -13.58
C PHE A 715 7.65 -10.56 -14.17
#